data_fa4b4964c4e919ccb1bf907746bbe213
#
_entry.id   fa4b4964c4e919ccb1bf907746bbe213
#
_cell.length_a   1.000
_cell.length_b   1.000
_cell.length_c   1.000
_cell.angle_alpha   90.00
_cell.angle_beta   90.00
_cell.angle_gamma   90.00
#
_symmetry.space_group_name_H-M   'P 1'
#
loop_
_entity.id
_entity.type
_entity.pdbx_description
1 polymer ?
#
loop_
_entity_poly.entity_id
_entity_poly.type
_entity_poly.pdbx_seq_one_letter_code
_entity_poly.pdbx_strand_id
1 'polypeptide(L)'
;MKIKELSIQPVAIASQISEEQANNCYHLLVENYRNSDSYTAKARELRAILERFFCQLMGNPPQASLVDNMNRYFTDVRCPYILRDTAHTLRQRLNDIVHHTDQNVSLDNYMLYFNVMVRIIYIISYVTPSDEIIRLLGLDVDQDPYRDLTDEQRGIVCCSDQIINVDAGPGTGKTRLIIYKLLYYINNSTVDNPERIVALSYTNNAAREINDRFYDLQTIANLRNNIPYDLFCGTIHGYCLTILKEFYQEKFDVLIIDQAEYNDLKQEEEGVSKKELLERYRVISIDDILKLFLDELGDNEDFRRWLSTKITTIVVDESQDLNQIVYDIIGRIYDVIPNLKLLFVGDPRQNIYRFIGGAYTHLQDFLNGKQHTYRRLTYCWRCPNEVLNCVNQFNFQGNIPNIRLNSDRGGYFDVKECEYSQQEIEYVINKIQSLRNIKGVDTKCAILASNRYILTPFCEKLNELGIPFKAYGGARDLKRNIKMYNHILRLVSTARDVPFSRRKISEEFGISLTSSKDEFNNTDIGIELSRIRNLIVSNRHEGLVAIKDLLRKRSIGSEEEYNCLIEKIEQCGHTDEYFSAITMGDDIFAEFYNQVFPKCQVPVGGDYVVVSTIHAAKGLEWDNVFVVGATTYNFGGRNVNANEIMHKLYVAATRAKVQLHLSYSMFSDRGMKNEPLCLLDIFRTQYMDIIAGLVDDVFE
;
A
#
# COMPACT_ATOMS: atom_id res chain seq x y z
N MET A 1 27.36 18.29 14.89
CA MET A 1 27.01 17.22 15.84
C MET A 1 26.86 15.91 15.07
N LYS A 2 27.58 14.86 15.42
CA LYS A 2 27.51 13.61 14.66
C LYS A 2 26.21 12.88 15.06
N ILE A 3 25.57 12.16 14.13
CA ILE A 3 24.36 11.33 14.37
C ILE A 3 24.42 10.49 15.65
N LYS A 4 25.63 10.21 16.16
CA LYS A 4 25.89 9.57 17.47
C LYS A 4 25.27 10.27 18.69
N GLU A 5 24.89 11.55 18.58
CA GLU A 5 24.37 12.35 19.71
C GLU A 5 22.84 12.47 19.71
N LEU A 6 22.19 12.00 18.66
CA LEU A 6 20.72 11.87 18.62
C LEU A 6 20.31 10.54 19.27
N SER A 7 20.27 10.47 20.57
CA SER A 7 19.62 9.49 21.49
C SER A 7 19.29 8.06 21.00
N ILE A 8 19.75 7.65 19.83
CA ILE A 8 19.92 6.28 19.43
C ILE A 8 21.31 5.91 19.94
N GLN A 9 21.41 5.46 21.19
CA GLN A 9 22.64 4.80 21.60
C GLN A 9 22.84 3.63 20.64
N PRO A 10 23.89 3.65 19.80
CA PRO A 10 24.23 2.47 19.03
C PRO A 10 24.60 1.42 20.07
N VAL A 11 23.82 0.35 20.13
CA VAL A 11 24.27 -0.85 20.82
C VAL A 11 25.63 -1.19 20.20
N ALA A 12 26.57 -1.70 20.99
CA ALA A 12 27.98 -1.91 20.71
C ALA A 12 28.35 -2.59 19.36
N ILE A 13 27.39 -2.99 18.56
CA ILE A 13 27.56 -3.61 17.24
C ILE A 13 27.80 -2.59 16.11
N ALA A 14 27.27 -1.37 16.21
CA ALA A 14 27.45 -0.32 15.20
C ALA A 14 28.91 0.20 15.10
N SER A 15 29.75 -0.13 16.04
CA SER A 15 31.18 0.23 16.05
C SER A 15 32.08 -0.79 15.34
N GLN A 16 31.55 -1.82 14.69
CA GLN A 16 32.33 -2.96 14.21
C GLN A 16 32.76 -2.86 12.75
N ILE A 17 32.23 -1.92 11.97
CA ILE A 17 32.75 -1.70 10.62
C ILE A 17 33.84 -0.61 10.68
N SER A 18 35.05 -0.96 10.27
CA SER A 18 36.15 0.01 10.20
C SER A 18 35.93 0.93 8.98
N GLU A 19 36.53 2.14 9.05
CA GLU A 19 36.59 3.05 7.91
C GLU A 19 37.16 2.36 6.66
N GLU A 20 38.18 1.53 6.83
CA GLU A 20 38.78 0.74 5.77
C GLU A 20 37.78 -0.24 5.11
N GLN A 21 36.97 -0.91 5.91
CA GLN A 21 35.95 -1.85 5.39
C GLN A 21 34.85 -1.12 4.62
N ALA A 22 34.39 0.04 5.10
CA ALA A 22 33.41 0.85 4.39
C ALA A 22 33.98 1.39 3.07
N ASN A 23 35.23 1.90 3.09
CA ASN A 23 35.93 2.35 1.89
C ASN A 23 36.15 1.22 0.88
N ASN A 24 36.42 0.00 1.35
CA ASN A 24 36.49 -1.18 0.47
C ASN A 24 35.16 -1.46 -0.24
N CYS A 25 34.02 -1.33 0.46
CA CYS A 25 32.71 -1.47 -0.18
C CYS A 25 32.47 -0.37 -1.21
N TYR A 26 32.84 0.87 -0.92
CA TYR A 26 32.77 1.97 -1.90
C TYR A 26 33.65 1.71 -3.12
N HIS A 27 34.85 1.18 -2.94
CA HIS A 27 35.72 0.81 -4.04
C HIS A 27 35.08 -0.27 -4.94
N LEU A 28 34.50 -1.30 -4.35
CA LEU A 28 33.78 -2.34 -5.09
C LEU A 28 32.59 -1.77 -5.87
N LEU A 29 31.88 -0.78 -5.33
CA LEU A 29 30.78 -0.11 -6.05
C LEU A 29 31.29 0.67 -7.25
N VAL A 30 32.43 1.37 -7.15
CA VAL A 30 33.06 2.09 -8.27
C VAL A 30 33.53 1.11 -9.36
N GLU A 31 34.16 0.00 -8.98
CA GLU A 31 34.56 -1.06 -9.91
C GLU A 31 33.36 -1.67 -10.63
N ASN A 32 32.29 -1.99 -9.90
CA ASN A 32 31.05 -2.49 -10.48
C ASN A 32 30.45 -1.50 -11.49
N TYR A 33 30.44 -0.19 -11.19
CA TYR A 33 29.96 0.82 -12.11
C TYR A 33 30.81 0.89 -13.40
N ARG A 34 32.14 0.83 -13.29
CA ARG A 34 33.09 0.93 -14.39
C ARG A 34 33.17 -0.31 -15.29
N ASN A 35 32.73 -1.45 -14.76
CA ASN A 35 32.71 -2.70 -15.51
C ASN A 35 31.92 -2.53 -16.83
N SER A 36 32.33 -3.20 -17.89
CA SER A 36 31.67 -3.16 -19.20
C SER A 36 30.43 -4.06 -19.32
N ASP A 37 30.07 -4.75 -18.27
CA ASP A 37 28.93 -5.68 -18.23
C ASP A 37 27.58 -4.97 -18.42
N SER A 38 26.57 -5.75 -18.78
CA SER A 38 25.18 -5.26 -18.82
C SER A 38 24.71 -4.78 -17.43
N TYR A 39 23.78 -3.84 -17.40
CA TYR A 39 23.24 -3.35 -16.13
C TYR A 39 22.57 -4.45 -15.31
N THR A 40 22.06 -5.50 -15.95
CA THR A 40 21.55 -6.69 -15.27
C THR A 40 22.65 -7.46 -14.55
N ALA A 41 23.82 -7.65 -15.18
CA ALA A 41 24.98 -8.28 -14.55
C ALA A 41 25.52 -7.44 -13.41
N LYS A 42 25.64 -6.12 -13.60
CA LYS A 42 26.04 -5.16 -12.56
C LYS A 42 25.09 -5.17 -11.36
N ALA A 43 23.76 -5.23 -11.58
CA ALA A 43 22.78 -5.31 -10.51
C ALA A 43 22.88 -6.62 -9.70
N ARG A 44 23.18 -7.75 -10.38
CA ARG A 44 23.46 -9.02 -9.67
C ARG A 44 24.69 -8.93 -8.76
N GLU A 45 25.72 -8.23 -9.22
CA GLU A 45 26.94 -8.02 -8.41
C GLU A 45 26.69 -7.09 -7.22
N LEU A 46 25.81 -6.08 -7.34
CA LEU A 46 25.39 -5.26 -6.20
C LEU A 46 24.82 -6.11 -5.05
N ARG A 47 24.11 -7.19 -5.35
CA ARG A 47 23.65 -8.14 -4.33
C ARG A 47 24.81 -8.77 -3.57
N ALA A 48 25.85 -9.18 -4.26
CA ALA A 48 27.06 -9.77 -3.63
C ALA A 48 27.79 -8.75 -2.77
N ILE A 49 27.84 -7.48 -3.18
CA ILE A 49 28.41 -6.39 -2.38
C ILE A 49 27.59 -6.16 -1.11
N LEU A 50 26.24 -6.13 -1.20
CA LEU A 50 25.35 -6.02 -0.05
C LEU A 50 25.56 -7.18 0.95
N GLU A 51 25.68 -8.40 0.44
CA GLU A 51 25.93 -9.58 1.23
C GLU A 51 27.26 -9.49 1.99
N ARG A 52 28.34 -9.10 1.31
CA ARG A 52 29.64 -8.87 1.94
C ARG A 52 29.57 -7.81 3.04
N PHE A 53 28.87 -6.72 2.78
CA PHE A 53 28.72 -5.64 3.75
C PHE A 53 28.06 -6.12 5.04
N PHE A 54 26.94 -6.82 4.97
CA PHE A 54 26.26 -7.35 6.15
C PHE A 54 26.98 -8.53 6.80
N CYS A 55 27.72 -9.35 6.05
CA CYS A 55 28.61 -10.37 6.62
C CYS A 55 29.74 -9.73 7.45
N GLN A 56 30.35 -8.68 6.95
CA GLN A 56 31.39 -7.94 7.68
C GLN A 56 30.87 -7.28 8.95
N LEU A 57 29.66 -6.68 8.88
CA LEU A 57 29.00 -6.09 10.04
C LEU A 57 28.76 -7.11 11.17
N MET A 58 28.42 -8.34 10.81
CA MET A 58 28.06 -9.38 11.78
C MET A 58 29.25 -10.24 12.21
N GLY A 59 30.44 -10.02 11.63
CA GLY A 59 31.60 -10.86 11.90
C GLY A 59 31.40 -12.33 11.53
N ASN A 60 30.46 -12.64 10.67
CA ASN A 60 30.07 -13.99 10.29
C ASN A 60 30.83 -14.47 9.04
N PRO A 61 31.09 -15.79 8.93
CA PRO A 61 31.64 -16.35 7.69
C PRO A 61 30.57 -16.26 6.55
N PRO A 62 31.00 -16.32 5.28
CA PRO A 62 30.13 -16.17 4.11
C PRO A 62 28.97 -17.19 3.96
N GLN A 63 28.85 -18.12 4.88
CA GLN A 63 27.84 -19.20 4.86
C GLN A 63 26.49 -18.82 5.50
N ALA A 64 26.41 -17.69 6.25
CA ALA A 64 25.14 -17.21 6.77
C ALA A 64 24.36 -16.49 5.66
N SER A 65 23.04 -16.70 5.58
CA SER A 65 22.24 -16.05 4.54
C SER A 65 22.25 -14.52 4.73
N LEU A 66 22.15 -13.78 3.60
CA LEU A 66 22.02 -12.31 3.64
C LEU A 66 20.84 -11.87 4.52
N VAL A 67 19.72 -12.58 4.41
CA VAL A 67 18.50 -12.28 5.21
C VAL A 67 18.77 -12.42 6.70
N ASP A 68 19.42 -13.50 7.11
CA ASP A 68 19.70 -13.74 8.53
C ASP A 68 20.66 -12.69 9.10
N ASN A 69 21.68 -12.31 8.34
CA ASN A 69 22.62 -11.26 8.73
C ASN A 69 21.94 -9.89 8.85
N MET A 70 21.08 -9.53 7.90
CA MET A 70 20.31 -8.28 7.94
C MET A 70 19.34 -8.27 9.12
N ASN A 71 18.58 -9.34 9.30
CA ASN A 71 17.61 -9.46 10.38
C ASN A 71 18.29 -9.38 11.75
N ARG A 72 19.40 -10.08 11.92
CA ARG A 72 20.16 -10.05 13.15
C ARG A 72 20.72 -8.66 13.42
N TYR A 73 21.32 -8.00 12.41
CA TYR A 73 21.78 -6.63 12.53
C TYR A 73 20.67 -5.67 12.98
N PHE A 74 19.54 -5.68 12.30
CA PHE A 74 18.42 -4.78 12.60
C PHE A 74 17.66 -5.13 13.89
N THR A 75 17.80 -6.33 14.41
CA THR A 75 17.27 -6.71 15.72
C THR A 75 18.19 -6.25 16.85
N ASP A 76 19.50 -6.42 16.68
CA ASP A 76 20.50 -6.09 17.67
C ASP A 76 20.77 -4.58 17.74
N VAL A 77 20.62 -3.88 16.61
CA VAL A 77 20.76 -2.42 16.50
C VAL A 77 19.37 -1.80 16.38
N ARG A 78 19.00 -0.92 17.29
CA ARG A 78 17.75 -0.13 17.21
C ARG A 78 17.87 0.89 16.06
N CYS A 79 17.82 0.39 14.83
CA CYS A 79 17.85 1.20 13.63
C CYS A 79 16.50 1.88 13.38
N PRO A 80 16.48 3.07 12.77
CA PRO A 80 15.26 3.63 12.20
C PRO A 80 14.59 2.60 11.31
N TYR A 81 13.27 2.44 11.46
CA TYR A 81 12.44 1.49 10.68
C TYR A 81 12.76 1.55 9.17
N ILE A 82 12.98 2.76 8.70
CA ILE A 82 13.23 3.06 7.31
C ILE A 82 14.52 2.45 6.75
N LEU A 83 15.61 2.46 7.49
CA LEU A 83 16.86 1.86 7.03
C LEU A 83 16.70 0.35 6.88
N ARG A 84 15.99 -0.28 7.81
CA ARG A 84 15.63 -1.69 7.75
C ARG A 84 14.77 -2.00 6.52
N ASP A 85 13.68 -1.24 6.33
CA ASP A 85 12.75 -1.43 5.22
C ASP A 85 13.44 -1.21 3.87
N THR A 86 14.22 -0.14 3.74
CA THR A 86 15.02 0.15 2.53
C THR A 86 15.99 -0.97 2.20
N ALA A 87 16.73 -1.47 3.18
CA ALA A 87 17.72 -2.52 2.97
C ALA A 87 17.04 -3.83 2.55
N HIS A 88 15.89 -4.18 3.15
CA HIS A 88 15.11 -5.34 2.77
C HIS A 88 14.46 -5.19 1.38
N THR A 89 13.96 -4.01 1.04
CA THR A 89 13.40 -3.72 -0.29
C THR A 89 14.49 -3.83 -1.37
N LEU A 90 15.67 -3.26 -1.14
CA LEU A 90 16.81 -3.42 -2.06
C LEU A 90 17.17 -4.90 -2.23
N ARG A 91 17.29 -5.64 -1.15
CA ARG A 91 17.57 -7.09 -1.18
C ARG A 91 16.54 -7.85 -2.02
N GLN A 92 15.25 -7.58 -1.82
CA GLN A 92 14.17 -8.23 -2.58
C GLN A 92 14.30 -7.95 -4.08
N ARG A 93 14.44 -6.68 -4.46
CA ARG A 93 14.61 -6.29 -5.88
C ARG A 93 15.86 -6.93 -6.52
N LEU A 94 16.98 -6.97 -5.79
CA LEU A 94 18.20 -7.61 -6.29
C LEU A 94 18.07 -9.15 -6.35
N ASN A 95 17.34 -9.78 -5.44
CA ASN A 95 17.03 -11.20 -5.48
C ASN A 95 16.17 -11.55 -6.71
N ASP A 96 15.14 -10.75 -7.00
CA ASP A 96 14.28 -10.95 -8.18
C ASP A 96 15.11 -10.95 -9.47
N ILE A 97 16.11 -10.06 -9.59
CA ILE A 97 17.03 -9.99 -10.73
C ILE A 97 17.95 -11.23 -10.81
N VAL A 98 18.32 -11.80 -9.67
CA VAL A 98 19.16 -13.02 -9.61
C VAL A 98 18.37 -14.26 -10.01
N HIS A 99 17.12 -14.37 -9.58
CA HIS A 99 16.30 -15.57 -9.76
C HIS A 99 15.47 -15.58 -11.04
N HIS A 100 15.18 -14.39 -11.63
CA HIS A 100 14.46 -14.27 -12.90
C HIS A 100 15.42 -13.84 -14.02
N THR A 101 15.83 -14.80 -14.85
CA THR A 101 16.84 -14.61 -15.91
C THR A 101 16.40 -13.67 -17.03
N ASP A 102 15.11 -13.39 -17.17
CA ASP A 102 14.53 -12.63 -18.28
C ASP A 102 14.32 -11.13 -17.95
N GLN A 103 14.69 -10.66 -16.77
CA GLN A 103 14.59 -9.25 -16.41
C GLN A 103 15.79 -8.46 -16.95
N ASN A 104 15.53 -7.55 -17.88
CA ASN A 104 16.49 -6.54 -18.30
C ASN A 104 16.43 -5.33 -17.37
N VAL A 105 17.54 -5.02 -16.72
CA VAL A 105 17.68 -3.84 -15.86
C VAL A 105 18.08 -2.64 -16.72
N SER A 106 17.30 -1.55 -16.65
CA SER A 106 17.65 -0.27 -17.30
C SER A 106 18.77 0.45 -16.53
N LEU A 107 19.41 1.41 -17.18
CA LEU A 107 20.39 2.29 -16.51
C LEU A 107 19.78 2.97 -15.28
N ASP A 108 18.56 3.48 -15.38
CA ASP A 108 17.89 4.22 -14.31
C ASP A 108 17.66 3.31 -13.08
N ASN A 109 17.18 2.09 -13.30
CA ASN A 109 16.99 1.13 -12.21
C ASN A 109 18.33 0.69 -11.59
N TYR A 110 19.36 0.50 -12.41
CA TYR A 110 20.70 0.18 -11.89
C TYR A 110 21.24 1.34 -11.03
N MET A 111 21.14 2.57 -11.52
CA MET A 111 21.56 3.77 -10.77
C MET A 111 20.79 3.95 -9.48
N LEU A 112 19.51 3.61 -9.47
CA LEU A 112 18.70 3.57 -8.25
C LEU A 112 19.27 2.58 -7.23
N TYR A 113 19.53 1.33 -7.61
CA TYR A 113 20.07 0.31 -6.71
C TYR A 113 21.47 0.67 -6.21
N PHE A 114 22.32 1.19 -7.10
CA PHE A 114 23.64 1.70 -6.77
C PHE A 114 23.58 2.79 -5.70
N ASN A 115 22.71 3.74 -5.88
CA ASN A 115 22.51 4.87 -5.00
C ASN A 115 21.99 4.44 -3.61
N VAL A 116 20.97 3.57 -3.56
CA VAL A 116 20.46 3.00 -2.30
C VAL A 116 21.57 2.27 -1.55
N MET A 117 22.44 1.56 -2.26
CA MET A 117 23.57 0.83 -1.70
C MET A 117 24.58 1.78 -1.04
N VAL A 118 24.96 2.86 -1.72
CA VAL A 118 25.84 3.91 -1.18
C VAL A 118 25.28 4.47 0.12
N ARG A 119 23.98 4.71 0.18
CA ARG A 119 23.31 5.25 1.38
C ARG A 119 23.29 4.26 2.53
N ILE A 120 22.98 3.00 2.29
CA ILE A 120 23.01 1.97 3.33
C ILE A 120 24.41 1.91 3.96
N ILE A 121 25.46 1.88 3.14
CA ILE A 121 26.85 1.89 3.63
C ILE A 121 27.11 3.14 4.45
N TYR A 122 26.76 4.31 3.92
CA TYR A 122 26.99 5.59 4.61
C TYR A 122 26.28 5.67 5.97
N ILE A 123 24.97 5.37 6.00
CA ILE A 123 24.16 5.48 7.23
C ILE A 123 24.67 4.50 8.31
N ILE A 124 25.08 3.31 7.91
CA ILE A 124 25.57 2.30 8.85
C ILE A 124 27.02 2.57 9.31
N SER A 125 27.91 2.96 8.37
CA SER A 125 29.32 3.14 8.66
C SER A 125 29.72 4.53 9.13
N TYR A 126 28.91 5.54 8.80
CA TYR A 126 29.24 6.97 8.94
C TYR A 126 30.49 7.42 8.15
N VAL A 127 30.93 6.63 7.18
CA VAL A 127 32.05 6.95 6.31
C VAL A 127 31.51 7.65 5.06
N THR A 128 31.97 8.88 4.81
CA THR A 128 31.54 9.68 3.67
C THR A 128 31.97 9.02 2.35
N PRO A 129 31.08 8.86 1.36
CA PRO A 129 31.46 8.37 0.03
C PRO A 129 32.54 9.25 -0.61
N SER A 130 33.39 8.67 -1.45
CA SER A 130 34.41 9.42 -2.18
C SER A 130 33.78 10.43 -3.16
N ASP A 131 34.51 11.49 -3.50
CA ASP A 131 34.10 12.47 -4.51
C ASP A 131 33.77 11.82 -5.85
N GLU A 132 34.40 10.69 -6.14
CA GLU A 132 34.11 9.93 -7.36
C GLU A 132 32.70 9.35 -7.33
N ILE A 133 32.29 8.71 -6.22
CA ILE A 133 30.92 8.20 -6.07
C ILE A 133 29.91 9.35 -6.14
N ILE A 134 30.21 10.48 -5.49
CA ILE A 134 29.35 11.66 -5.54
C ILE A 134 29.13 12.15 -6.98
N ARG A 135 30.19 12.17 -7.80
CA ARG A 135 30.08 12.53 -9.24
C ARG A 135 29.32 11.48 -10.05
N LEU A 136 29.57 10.19 -9.79
CA LEU A 136 28.86 9.09 -10.48
C LEU A 136 27.35 9.14 -10.23
N LEU A 137 26.95 9.62 -9.07
CA LEU A 137 25.54 9.82 -8.70
C LEU A 137 24.90 11.06 -9.39
N GLY A 138 25.67 11.80 -10.23
CA GLY A 138 25.17 12.99 -10.92
C GLY A 138 24.79 14.13 -9.99
N LEU A 139 25.36 14.16 -8.79
CA LEU A 139 25.06 15.17 -7.77
C LEU A 139 25.81 16.46 -8.08
N ASP A 140 25.24 17.26 -8.97
CA ASP A 140 25.72 18.61 -9.22
C ASP A 140 25.19 19.58 -8.16
N VAL A 141 26.08 20.38 -7.54
CA VAL A 141 25.87 21.07 -6.26
C VAL A 141 24.84 22.18 -6.33
N ASP A 142 24.52 22.69 -7.52
CA ASP A 142 23.79 23.95 -7.70
C ASP A 142 22.37 23.81 -8.29
N GLN A 143 21.83 22.59 -8.42
CA GLN A 143 20.49 22.43 -9.02
C GLN A 143 19.38 22.54 -7.97
N ASP A 144 18.41 23.41 -8.25
CA ASP A 144 17.17 23.52 -7.47
C ASP A 144 16.42 22.17 -7.46
N PRO A 145 16.27 21.49 -6.31
CA PRO A 145 15.59 20.20 -6.22
C PRO A 145 14.11 20.25 -6.60
N TYR A 146 13.54 21.46 -6.70
CA TYR A 146 12.11 21.70 -6.99
C TYR A 146 11.84 22.21 -8.41
N ARG A 147 12.85 22.22 -9.30
CA ARG A 147 12.77 22.76 -10.67
C ARG A 147 11.69 22.13 -11.55
N ASP A 148 11.41 20.84 -11.32
CA ASP A 148 10.45 20.05 -12.12
C ASP A 148 9.00 20.18 -11.63
N LEU A 149 8.74 21.00 -10.61
CA LEU A 149 7.41 21.26 -10.09
C LEU A 149 6.72 22.38 -10.87
N THR A 150 5.41 22.25 -11.06
CA THR A 150 4.58 23.37 -11.51
C THR A 150 4.56 24.48 -10.45
N ASP A 151 4.18 25.69 -10.84
CA ASP A 151 4.07 26.81 -9.91
C ASP A 151 3.09 26.52 -8.77
N GLU A 152 1.95 25.86 -9.05
CA GLU A 152 1.01 25.42 -8.02
C GLU A 152 1.67 24.44 -7.04
N GLN A 153 2.33 23.40 -7.56
CA GLN A 153 3.01 22.41 -6.73
C GLN A 153 4.15 23.04 -5.92
N ARG A 154 4.97 23.88 -6.56
CA ARG A 154 6.08 24.58 -5.90
C ARG A 154 5.60 25.49 -4.79
N GLY A 155 4.53 26.25 -5.02
CA GLY A 155 3.92 27.11 -4.01
C GLY A 155 3.40 26.35 -2.78
N ILE A 156 2.99 25.09 -2.95
CA ILE A 156 2.56 24.23 -1.84
C ILE A 156 3.79 23.59 -1.15
N VAL A 157 4.73 23.06 -1.93
CA VAL A 157 5.94 22.43 -1.40
C VAL A 157 6.74 23.40 -0.54
N CYS A 158 6.95 24.62 -1.02
CA CYS A 158 7.72 25.64 -0.30
C CYS A 158 6.93 26.39 0.80
N CYS A 159 5.65 26.09 1.00
CA CYS A 159 4.85 26.67 2.07
C CYS A 159 5.33 26.15 3.44
N SER A 160 5.60 27.02 4.39
CA SER A 160 6.09 26.70 5.75
C SER A 160 4.99 26.70 6.82
N ASP A 161 3.74 26.93 6.43
CA ASP A 161 2.63 26.99 7.36
C ASP A 161 2.45 25.66 8.11
N GLN A 162 2.03 25.74 9.37
CA GLN A 162 1.91 24.61 10.25
C GLN A 162 0.85 23.60 9.78
N ILE A 163 -0.30 24.07 9.32
CA ILE A 163 -1.38 23.23 8.78
C ILE A 163 -1.64 23.63 7.33
N ILE A 164 -1.47 22.68 6.43
CA ILE A 164 -1.72 22.87 5.00
C ILE A 164 -2.78 21.86 4.56
N ASN A 165 -3.86 22.35 3.96
CA ASN A 165 -4.91 21.53 3.36
C ASN A 165 -4.90 21.71 1.83
N VAL A 166 -4.67 20.63 1.11
CA VAL A 166 -4.53 20.61 -0.35
C VAL A 166 -5.68 19.85 -0.98
N ASP A 167 -6.53 20.55 -1.72
CA ASP A 167 -7.52 19.97 -2.59
C ASP A 167 -6.87 19.66 -3.96
N ALA A 168 -6.69 18.37 -4.23
CA ALA A 168 -5.96 17.90 -5.39
C ALA A 168 -6.79 16.88 -6.18
N GLY A 169 -7.25 17.28 -7.34
CA GLY A 169 -8.06 16.43 -8.23
C GLY A 169 -7.36 15.14 -8.68
N PRO A 170 -8.06 14.28 -9.43
CA PRO A 170 -7.48 13.07 -10.00
C PRO A 170 -6.37 13.43 -10.99
N GLY A 171 -5.25 12.69 -10.93
CA GLY A 171 -4.15 12.88 -11.87
C GLY A 171 -3.39 14.21 -11.77
N THR A 172 -3.60 15.02 -10.71
CA THR A 172 -2.89 16.30 -10.51
C THR A 172 -1.51 16.14 -9.88
N GLY A 173 -1.08 14.92 -9.59
CA GLY A 173 0.24 14.65 -9.01
C GLY A 173 0.28 14.71 -7.48
N LYS A 174 -0.79 14.30 -6.78
CA LYS A 174 -0.85 14.21 -5.31
C LYS A 174 0.38 13.54 -4.71
N THR A 175 0.69 12.31 -5.14
CA THR A 175 1.85 11.54 -4.65
C THR A 175 3.15 12.29 -4.91
N ARG A 176 3.32 12.89 -6.09
CA ARG A 176 4.49 13.71 -6.41
C ARG A 176 4.61 14.90 -5.46
N LEU A 177 3.51 15.62 -5.22
CA LEU A 177 3.47 16.72 -4.26
C LEU A 177 3.91 16.29 -2.86
N ILE A 178 3.36 15.17 -2.37
CA ILE A 178 3.71 14.62 -1.05
C ILE A 178 5.22 14.35 -0.98
N ILE A 179 5.78 13.64 -1.95
CA ILE A 179 7.19 13.27 -1.98
C ILE A 179 8.11 14.49 -1.94
N TYR A 180 7.84 15.51 -2.77
CA TYR A 180 8.62 16.75 -2.76
C TYR A 180 8.42 17.57 -1.48
N LYS A 181 7.24 17.48 -0.85
CA LYS A 181 7.00 18.11 0.44
C LYS A 181 7.76 17.45 1.59
N LEU A 182 7.83 16.10 1.58
CA LEU A 182 8.69 15.35 2.50
C LEU A 182 10.14 15.81 2.37
N LEU A 183 10.64 15.88 1.13
CA LEU A 183 11.98 16.38 0.85
C LEU A 183 12.18 17.84 1.35
N TYR A 184 11.19 18.69 1.17
CA TYR A 184 11.24 20.07 1.67
C TYR A 184 11.35 20.14 3.19
N TYR A 185 10.56 19.34 3.91
CA TYR A 185 10.62 19.30 5.37
C TYR A 185 12.00 18.85 5.85
N ILE A 186 12.55 17.79 5.27
CA ILE A 186 13.87 17.29 5.63
C ILE A 186 14.97 18.30 5.32
N ASN A 187 14.97 18.90 4.13
CA ASN A 187 15.99 19.89 3.73
C ASN A 187 15.97 21.18 4.55
N ASN A 188 14.82 21.50 5.18
CA ASN A 188 14.68 22.67 6.05
C ASN A 188 14.79 22.32 7.54
N SER A 189 15.10 21.09 7.89
CA SER A 189 15.41 20.68 9.25
C SER A 189 16.90 20.91 9.58
N THR A 190 17.26 20.71 10.82
CA THR A 190 18.65 20.81 11.29
C THR A 190 19.08 19.52 11.97
N VAL A 191 20.38 19.33 12.14
CA VAL A 191 20.92 18.18 12.88
C VAL A 191 20.42 18.16 14.33
N ASP A 192 20.25 19.33 14.93
CA ASP A 192 19.78 19.49 16.31
C ASP A 192 18.25 19.29 16.45
N ASN A 193 17.52 19.52 15.35
CA ASN A 193 16.05 19.32 15.29
C ASN A 193 15.66 18.57 14.00
N PRO A 194 15.91 17.25 13.98
CA PRO A 194 15.61 16.42 12.81
C PRO A 194 14.11 16.22 12.62
N GLU A 195 13.67 16.09 11.37
CA GLU A 195 12.29 15.72 11.07
C GLU A 195 12.01 14.26 11.42
N ARG A 196 10.86 14.06 12.06
CA ARG A 196 10.26 12.75 12.35
C ARG A 196 8.87 12.75 11.73
N ILE A 197 8.77 12.17 10.56
CA ILE A 197 7.60 12.30 9.67
C ILE A 197 6.78 11.02 9.71
N VAL A 198 5.47 11.19 9.84
CA VAL A 198 4.48 10.11 9.70
C VAL A 198 3.67 10.38 8.45
N ALA A 199 3.92 9.65 7.37
CA ALA A 199 3.18 9.70 6.12
C ALA A 199 2.11 8.59 6.12
N LEU A 200 0.86 9.00 6.23
CA LEU A 200 -0.30 8.12 6.31
C LEU A 200 -1.00 8.04 4.97
N SER A 201 -1.29 6.83 4.51
CA SER A 201 -2.12 6.56 3.35
C SER A 201 -3.26 5.62 3.71
N TYR A 202 -4.32 5.61 2.88
CA TYR A 202 -5.47 4.75 3.08
C TYR A 202 -5.17 3.26 2.84
N THR A 203 -4.22 2.95 1.94
CA THR A 203 -3.82 1.57 1.60
C THR A 203 -2.33 1.36 1.73
N ASN A 204 -1.92 0.11 2.00
CA ASN A 204 -0.50 -0.26 2.04
C ASN A 204 0.19 -0.06 0.69
N ASN A 205 -0.51 -0.30 -0.42
CA ASN A 205 0.07 -0.11 -1.75
C ASN A 205 0.39 1.35 -2.03
N ALA A 206 -0.52 2.28 -1.67
CA ALA A 206 -0.26 3.70 -1.81
C ALA A 206 0.87 4.19 -0.89
N ALA A 207 0.94 3.66 0.34
CA ALA A 207 2.03 3.95 1.26
C ALA A 207 3.38 3.45 0.72
N ARG A 208 3.44 2.25 0.14
CA ARG A 208 4.65 1.73 -0.53
C ARG A 208 5.05 2.60 -1.72
N GLU A 209 4.09 3.01 -2.54
CA GLU A 209 4.36 3.91 -3.67
C GLU A 209 4.98 5.24 -3.21
N ILE A 210 4.46 5.84 -2.14
CA ILE A 210 5.05 7.05 -1.54
C ILE A 210 6.49 6.76 -1.09
N ASN A 211 6.69 5.67 -0.37
CA ASN A 211 7.98 5.27 0.16
C ASN A 211 9.00 5.04 -0.97
N ASP A 212 8.68 4.20 -1.95
CA ASP A 212 9.55 3.87 -3.07
C ASP A 212 9.95 5.11 -3.87
N ARG A 213 8.97 5.93 -4.27
CA ARG A 213 9.22 7.16 -5.04
C ARG A 213 9.96 8.22 -4.23
N PHE A 214 9.72 8.28 -2.92
CA PHE A 214 10.46 9.19 -2.04
C PHE A 214 11.93 8.82 -1.99
N TYR A 215 12.24 7.52 -1.90
CA TYR A 215 13.62 7.06 -1.95
C TYR A 215 14.30 7.37 -3.26
N ASP A 216 13.58 7.17 -4.38
CA ASP A 216 14.09 7.50 -5.71
C ASP A 216 14.48 8.97 -5.81
N LEU A 217 13.64 9.88 -5.29
CA LEU A 217 13.91 11.31 -5.30
C LEU A 217 14.98 11.73 -4.28
N GLN A 218 14.89 11.20 -3.07
CA GLN A 218 15.76 11.60 -1.96
C GLN A 218 17.22 11.27 -2.20
N THR A 219 17.51 10.18 -2.89
CA THR A 219 18.87 9.75 -3.20
C THR A 219 19.69 10.84 -3.89
N ILE A 220 19.05 11.65 -4.71
CA ILE A 220 19.72 12.71 -5.47
C ILE A 220 19.99 13.95 -4.59
N ALA A 221 19.08 14.29 -3.68
CA ALA A 221 19.09 15.61 -3.03
C ALA A 221 19.72 15.62 -1.62
N ASN A 222 19.70 14.52 -0.88
CA ASN A 222 20.01 14.53 0.56
C ASN A 222 21.41 14.03 0.95
N LEU A 223 22.16 13.42 0.05
CA LEU A 223 23.52 12.99 0.35
C LEU A 223 24.45 14.15 0.76
N ARG A 224 24.09 15.39 0.41
CA ARG A 224 24.90 16.57 0.67
C ARG A 224 24.70 17.17 2.05
N ASN A 225 23.49 17.06 2.60
CA ASN A 225 23.14 17.83 3.81
C ASN A 225 23.35 17.04 5.11
N ASN A 226 23.58 15.73 5.04
CA ASN A 226 23.77 14.86 6.22
C ASN A 226 22.74 15.09 7.34
N ILE A 227 21.53 15.55 6.98
CA ILE A 227 20.49 15.86 7.94
C ILE A 227 19.79 14.55 8.29
N PRO A 228 19.81 14.15 9.57
CA PRO A 228 19.06 12.98 10.00
C PRO A 228 17.56 13.23 9.90
N TYR A 229 16.79 12.19 9.63
CA TYR A 229 15.34 12.21 9.66
C TYR A 229 14.84 10.82 9.98
N ASP A 230 13.59 10.75 10.43
CA ASP A 230 12.85 9.52 10.58
C ASP A 230 11.56 9.64 9.76
N LEU A 231 11.22 8.60 8.99
CA LEU A 231 10.04 8.59 8.14
C LEU A 231 9.31 7.27 8.27
N PHE A 232 8.11 7.29 8.77
CA PHE A 232 7.17 6.19 8.67
C PHE A 232 6.24 6.42 7.48
N CYS A 233 6.12 5.42 6.57
CA CYS A 233 5.10 5.40 5.51
C CYS A 233 4.22 4.18 5.71
N GLY A 234 2.92 4.38 5.94
CA GLY A 234 2.02 3.26 6.21
C GLY A 234 0.56 3.68 6.35
N THR A 235 -0.26 2.72 6.76
CA THR A 235 -1.64 3.01 7.16
C THR A 235 -1.68 3.50 8.61
N ILE A 236 -2.77 4.20 9.00
CA ILE A 236 -2.94 4.64 10.39
C ILE A 236 -2.94 3.47 11.39
N HIS A 237 -3.57 2.34 11.03
CA HIS A 237 -3.58 1.15 11.86
C HIS A 237 -2.16 0.58 12.06
N GLY A 238 -1.38 0.52 10.96
CA GLY A 238 0.03 0.10 11.00
C GLY A 238 0.86 1.01 11.89
N TYR A 239 0.67 2.33 11.77
CA TYR A 239 1.35 3.30 12.62
C TYR A 239 1.01 3.14 14.10
N CYS A 240 -0.28 3.13 14.45
CA CYS A 240 -0.71 2.98 15.83
C CYS A 240 -0.19 1.68 16.46
N LEU A 241 -0.24 0.58 15.71
CA LEU A 241 0.30 -0.71 16.16
C LEU A 241 1.80 -0.66 16.40
N THR A 242 2.57 -0.06 15.47
CA THR A 242 4.02 0.07 15.58
C THR A 242 4.40 0.87 16.83
N ILE A 243 3.74 1.99 17.06
CA ILE A 243 3.97 2.86 18.21
C ILE A 243 3.61 2.18 19.54
N LEU A 244 2.48 1.48 19.60
CA LEU A 244 2.10 0.71 20.80
C LEU A 244 3.12 -0.39 21.10
N LYS A 245 3.58 -1.12 20.08
CA LYS A 245 4.64 -2.13 20.23
C LYS A 245 5.97 -1.52 20.71
N GLU A 246 6.35 -0.38 20.15
CA GLU A 246 7.59 0.30 20.53
C GLU A 246 7.55 0.82 21.97
N PHE A 247 6.41 1.40 22.39
CA PHE A 247 6.26 1.94 23.74
C PHE A 247 6.21 0.84 24.82
N TYR A 248 5.37 -0.17 24.61
CA TYR A 248 5.16 -1.27 25.55
C TYR A 248 6.20 -2.38 25.45
N GLN A 249 6.96 -2.43 24.34
CA GLN A 249 7.98 -3.45 24.08
C GLN A 249 7.43 -4.88 24.25
N GLU A 250 8.11 -5.72 25.01
CA GLU A 250 7.69 -7.11 25.25
C GLU A 250 6.35 -7.25 25.99
N LYS A 251 5.85 -6.19 26.62
CA LYS A 251 4.56 -6.21 27.31
C LYS A 251 3.40 -6.14 26.32
N PHE A 252 3.61 -5.60 25.11
CA PHE A 252 2.59 -5.57 24.06
C PHE A 252 2.64 -6.84 23.20
N ASP A 253 2.24 -7.95 23.82
CA ASP A 253 2.18 -9.27 23.17
C ASP A 253 0.72 -9.58 22.80
N VAL A 254 0.26 -8.96 21.72
CA VAL A 254 -1.13 -9.03 21.27
C VAL A 254 -1.20 -9.58 19.86
N LEU A 255 -2.10 -10.55 19.66
CA LEU A 255 -2.41 -11.10 18.36
C LEU A 255 -3.51 -10.25 17.69
N ILE A 256 -3.24 -9.79 16.47
CA ILE A 256 -4.27 -9.15 15.65
C ILE A 256 -5.03 -10.24 14.92
N ILE A 257 -6.34 -10.27 15.09
CA ILE A 257 -7.24 -11.20 14.40
C ILE A 257 -8.19 -10.40 13.49
N ASP A 258 -8.72 -11.08 12.47
CA ASP A 258 -9.71 -10.44 11.60
C ASP A 258 -11.04 -10.20 12.33
N GLN A 259 -11.87 -9.30 11.77
CA GLN A 259 -13.11 -8.90 12.41
C GLN A 259 -14.11 -10.05 12.54
N ALA A 260 -14.09 -11.03 11.62
CA ALA A 260 -14.96 -12.20 11.68
C ALA A 260 -14.55 -13.11 12.86
N GLU A 261 -13.28 -13.45 12.97
CA GLU A 261 -12.74 -14.22 14.11
C GLU A 261 -13.00 -13.52 15.45
N TYR A 262 -12.88 -12.19 15.47
CA TYR A 262 -13.15 -11.39 16.69
C TYR A 262 -14.62 -11.40 17.06
N ASN A 263 -15.51 -11.30 16.09
CA ASN A 263 -16.96 -11.34 16.31
C ASN A 263 -17.40 -12.73 16.76
N ASP A 264 -16.84 -13.80 16.17
CA ASP A 264 -17.11 -15.19 16.60
C ASP A 264 -16.68 -15.39 18.06
N LEU A 265 -15.47 -14.95 18.41
CA LEU A 265 -14.98 -15.00 19.79
C LEU A 265 -15.88 -14.23 20.75
N LYS A 266 -16.36 -13.06 20.35
CA LYS A 266 -17.26 -12.23 21.17
C LYS A 266 -18.64 -12.86 21.36
N GLN A 267 -19.16 -13.57 20.36
CA GLN A 267 -20.42 -14.32 20.47
C GLN A 267 -20.26 -15.57 21.38
N GLU A 268 -19.14 -16.25 21.27
CA GLU A 268 -18.83 -17.43 22.10
C GLU A 268 -18.59 -17.07 23.58
N GLU A 269 -18.03 -15.88 23.85
CA GLU A 269 -17.74 -15.32 25.17
C GLU A 269 -18.79 -14.26 25.54
N GLU A 270 -20.08 -14.63 25.50
CA GLU A 270 -21.19 -13.69 25.75
C GLU A 270 -21.06 -13.01 27.13
N GLY A 271 -21.13 -11.68 27.13
CA GLY A 271 -21.01 -10.85 28.33
C GLY A 271 -19.59 -10.49 28.76
N VAL A 272 -18.56 -11.01 28.11
CA VAL A 272 -17.16 -10.65 28.37
C VAL A 272 -16.80 -9.33 27.71
N SER A 273 -16.18 -8.43 28.45
CA SER A 273 -15.75 -7.13 27.95
C SER A 273 -14.55 -7.26 26.99
N LYS A 274 -14.36 -6.25 26.12
CA LYS A 274 -13.20 -6.20 25.20
C LYS A 274 -11.86 -6.26 25.95
N LYS A 275 -11.79 -5.62 27.11
CA LYS A 275 -10.59 -5.61 27.95
C LYS A 275 -10.29 -7.00 28.50
N GLU A 276 -11.30 -7.72 28.92
CA GLU A 276 -11.16 -9.10 29.39
C GLU A 276 -10.78 -10.07 28.26
N LEU A 277 -11.31 -9.86 27.02
CA LEU A 277 -10.89 -10.64 25.86
C LEU A 277 -9.41 -10.38 25.53
N LEU A 278 -8.96 -9.12 25.60
CA LEU A 278 -7.58 -8.75 25.41
C LEU A 278 -6.67 -9.40 26.48
N GLU A 279 -7.09 -9.37 27.75
CA GLU A 279 -6.33 -9.94 28.86
C GLU A 279 -6.29 -11.49 28.81
N ARG A 280 -7.43 -12.15 28.49
CA ARG A 280 -7.57 -13.60 28.49
C ARG A 280 -6.94 -14.27 27.26
N TYR A 281 -7.20 -13.73 26.06
CA TYR A 281 -6.79 -14.30 24.80
C TYR A 281 -5.63 -13.60 24.12
N ARG A 282 -5.26 -12.39 24.61
CA ARG A 282 -4.25 -11.51 24.03
C ARG A 282 -4.52 -11.21 22.56
N VAL A 283 -5.80 -10.96 22.23
CA VAL A 283 -6.26 -10.66 20.87
C VAL A 283 -6.86 -9.26 20.79
N ILE A 284 -6.71 -8.64 19.66
CA ILE A 284 -7.31 -7.34 19.33
C ILE A 284 -7.77 -7.36 17.86
N SER A 285 -8.91 -6.75 17.57
CA SER A 285 -9.32 -6.52 16.20
C SER A 285 -8.58 -5.31 15.60
N ILE A 286 -8.51 -5.24 14.27
CA ILE A 286 -7.90 -4.08 13.58
C ILE A 286 -8.57 -2.77 14.02
N ASP A 287 -9.90 -2.74 14.10
CA ASP A 287 -10.65 -1.53 14.48
C ASP A 287 -10.41 -1.10 15.93
N ASP A 288 -10.11 -2.05 16.81
CA ASP A 288 -9.87 -1.75 18.24
C ASP A 288 -8.45 -1.23 18.50
N ILE A 289 -7.51 -1.38 17.55
CA ILE A 289 -6.16 -0.77 17.62
C ILE A 289 -6.27 0.76 17.73
N LEU A 290 -7.11 1.38 16.90
CA LEU A 290 -7.27 2.83 16.90
C LEU A 290 -7.90 3.33 18.22
N LYS A 291 -8.84 2.59 18.77
CA LYS A 291 -9.47 2.92 20.05
C LYS A 291 -8.48 2.82 21.20
N LEU A 292 -7.72 1.72 21.25
CA LEU A 292 -6.67 1.55 22.26
C LEU A 292 -5.64 2.68 22.18
N PHE A 293 -5.22 3.06 20.96
CA PHE A 293 -4.28 4.15 20.79
C PHE A 293 -4.86 5.50 21.25
N LEU A 294 -6.15 5.75 20.97
CA LEU A 294 -6.84 6.96 21.40
C LEU A 294 -6.99 7.01 22.93
N ASP A 295 -7.29 5.87 23.56
CA ASP A 295 -7.38 5.75 25.03
C ASP A 295 -6.00 6.05 25.67
N GLU A 296 -4.90 5.50 25.11
CA GLU A 296 -3.54 5.79 25.57
C GLU A 296 -3.19 7.29 25.43
N LEU A 297 -3.60 7.93 24.35
CA LEU A 297 -3.46 9.39 24.21
C LEU A 297 -4.28 10.17 25.22
N GLY A 298 -5.43 9.64 25.66
CA GLY A 298 -6.28 10.27 26.66
C GLY A 298 -5.75 10.13 28.09
N ASP A 299 -5.39 8.90 28.46
CA ASP A 299 -5.22 8.53 29.87
C ASP A 299 -3.76 8.38 30.30
N ASN A 300 -2.80 8.19 29.36
CA ASN A 300 -1.40 7.88 29.68
C ASN A 300 -0.48 9.07 29.41
N GLU A 301 -0.07 9.77 30.45
CA GLU A 301 0.84 10.93 30.33
C GLU A 301 2.24 10.54 29.87
N ASP A 302 2.76 9.39 30.30
CA ASP A 302 4.08 8.92 29.91
C ASP A 302 4.11 8.55 28.43
N PHE A 303 3.02 7.95 27.92
CA PHE A 303 2.85 7.70 26.50
C PHE A 303 2.86 9.00 25.69
N ARG A 304 2.08 10.01 26.10
CA ARG A 304 2.06 11.33 25.43
C ARG A 304 3.44 11.98 25.39
N ARG A 305 4.14 11.99 26.53
CA ARG A 305 5.49 12.57 26.66
C ARG A 305 6.48 11.84 25.76
N TRP A 306 6.44 10.52 25.75
CA TRP A 306 7.29 9.72 24.89
C TRP A 306 6.94 9.92 23.41
N LEU A 307 5.66 9.90 23.02
CA LEU A 307 5.21 10.11 21.65
C LEU A 307 5.63 11.48 21.11
N SER A 308 5.63 12.52 21.93
CA SER A 308 6.04 13.88 21.52
C SER A 308 7.50 13.93 21.07
N THR A 309 8.33 12.97 21.47
CA THR A 309 9.71 12.84 20.98
C THR A 309 9.83 12.08 19.65
N LYS A 310 8.74 11.51 19.14
CA LYS A 310 8.72 10.61 17.98
C LYS A 310 8.15 11.23 16.72
N ILE A 311 7.47 12.37 16.82
CA ILE A 311 6.75 12.97 15.69
C ILE A 311 7.02 14.47 15.66
N THR A 312 7.30 15.01 14.47
CA THR A 312 7.31 16.46 14.19
C THR A 312 6.34 16.83 13.08
N THR A 313 5.99 15.87 12.22
CA THR A 313 5.19 16.12 11.02
C THR A 313 4.27 14.93 10.73
N ILE A 314 3.00 15.18 10.43
CA ILE A 314 2.06 14.19 9.90
C ILE A 314 1.61 14.63 8.51
N VAL A 315 1.76 13.73 7.55
CA VAL A 315 1.28 13.88 6.18
C VAL A 315 0.18 12.85 5.93
N VAL A 316 -0.95 13.29 5.43
CA VAL A 316 -2.12 12.45 5.19
C VAL A 316 -2.50 12.49 3.72
N ASP A 317 -2.35 11.36 3.03
CA ASP A 317 -2.86 11.15 1.68
C ASP A 317 -4.30 10.64 1.71
N GLU A 318 -5.07 10.96 0.68
CA GLU A 318 -6.50 10.63 0.55
C GLU A 318 -7.32 11.04 1.80
N SER A 319 -7.03 12.24 2.33
CA SER A 319 -7.61 12.73 3.59
C SER A 319 -9.14 12.73 3.64
N GLN A 320 -9.84 12.78 2.49
CA GLN A 320 -11.30 12.73 2.42
C GLN A 320 -11.90 11.37 2.80
N ASP A 321 -11.10 10.31 2.87
CA ASP A 321 -11.59 8.94 3.15
C ASP A 321 -11.45 8.53 4.61
N LEU A 322 -10.79 9.33 5.42
CA LEU A 322 -10.57 9.01 6.84
C LEU A 322 -11.86 9.13 7.65
N ASN A 323 -12.02 8.23 8.61
CA ASN A 323 -13.13 8.25 9.56
C ASN A 323 -12.83 9.18 10.76
N GLN A 324 -13.86 9.44 11.57
CA GLN A 324 -13.78 10.37 12.72
C GLN A 324 -12.67 10.00 13.70
N ILE A 325 -12.52 8.73 14.05
CA ILE A 325 -11.53 8.29 15.06
C ILE A 325 -10.09 8.61 14.64
N VAL A 326 -9.79 8.63 13.34
CA VAL A 326 -8.46 9.02 12.84
C VAL A 326 -8.22 10.50 13.05
N TYR A 327 -9.22 11.34 12.78
CA TYR A 327 -9.14 12.78 13.08
C TYR A 327 -9.07 13.07 14.57
N ASP A 328 -9.74 12.28 15.41
CA ASP A 328 -9.64 12.39 16.87
C ASP A 328 -8.21 12.05 17.34
N ILE A 329 -7.58 11.00 16.78
CA ILE A 329 -6.18 10.65 17.05
C ILE A 329 -5.25 11.79 16.63
N ILE A 330 -5.37 12.29 15.38
CA ILE A 330 -4.54 13.39 14.88
C ILE A 330 -4.75 14.65 15.73
N GLY A 331 -5.99 14.93 16.14
CA GLY A 331 -6.33 16.03 17.00
C GLY A 331 -5.66 15.96 18.36
N ARG A 332 -5.72 14.79 19.00
CA ARG A 332 -5.05 14.57 20.29
C ARG A 332 -3.52 14.69 20.17
N ILE A 333 -2.93 14.16 19.09
CA ILE A 333 -1.49 14.32 18.85
C ILE A 333 -1.15 15.81 18.64
N TYR A 334 -1.96 16.55 17.90
CA TYR A 334 -1.78 17.98 17.66
C TYR A 334 -1.84 18.81 18.96
N ASP A 335 -2.76 18.45 19.87
CA ASP A 335 -2.90 19.13 21.16
C ASP A 335 -1.72 18.87 22.11
N VAL A 336 -1.05 17.71 21.95
CA VAL A 336 0.07 17.28 22.80
C VAL A 336 1.42 17.78 22.28
N ILE A 337 1.59 17.91 20.94
CA ILE A 337 2.88 18.22 20.33
C ILE A 337 2.91 19.66 19.83
N PRO A 338 3.64 20.57 20.52
CA PRO A 338 3.80 21.93 20.06
C PRO A 338 4.47 21.97 18.67
N ASN A 339 3.94 22.82 17.80
CA ASN A 339 4.47 23.05 16.44
C ASN A 339 4.41 21.82 15.52
N LEU A 340 3.56 20.83 15.81
CA LEU A 340 3.31 19.70 14.91
C LEU A 340 2.89 20.23 13.54
N LYS A 341 3.60 19.83 12.49
CA LYS A 341 3.26 20.18 11.11
C LYS A 341 2.25 19.17 10.56
N LEU A 342 1.20 19.66 9.92
CA LEU A 342 0.16 18.83 9.32
C LEU A 342 -0.02 19.17 7.84
N LEU A 343 0.04 18.15 6.99
CA LEU A 343 -0.30 18.25 5.57
C LEU A 343 -1.42 17.26 5.26
N PHE A 344 -2.56 17.80 4.84
CA PHE A 344 -3.68 17.00 4.31
C PHE A 344 -3.72 17.15 2.80
N VAL A 345 -3.71 16.04 2.08
CA VAL A 345 -3.84 16.00 0.63
C VAL A 345 -5.00 15.07 0.28
N GLY A 346 -5.94 15.56 -0.53
CA GLY A 346 -7.09 14.75 -0.88
C GLY A 346 -7.95 15.36 -1.98
N ASP A 347 -8.95 14.59 -2.42
CA ASP A 347 -9.97 15.03 -3.36
C ASP A 347 -11.36 14.75 -2.78
N PRO A 348 -12.06 15.75 -2.25
CA PRO A 348 -13.40 15.57 -1.68
C PRO A 348 -14.41 14.95 -2.65
N ARG A 349 -14.22 15.12 -3.97
CA ARG A 349 -15.08 14.57 -5.03
C ARG A 349 -14.88 13.07 -5.22
N GLN A 350 -13.76 12.51 -4.75
CA GLN A 350 -13.47 11.06 -4.77
C GLN A 350 -13.86 10.34 -3.48
N ASN A 351 -14.67 10.94 -2.61
CA ASN A 351 -15.14 10.31 -1.38
C ASN A 351 -16.24 9.28 -1.67
N ILE A 352 -15.84 8.03 -1.89
CA ILE A 352 -16.74 6.89 -2.13
C ILE A 352 -16.82 5.92 -0.93
N TYR A 353 -16.12 6.19 0.17
CA TYR A 353 -16.09 5.35 1.38
C TYR A 353 -17.01 5.84 2.51
N ARG A 354 -18.01 6.67 2.21
CA ARG A 354 -18.97 7.20 3.20
C ARG A 354 -19.70 6.11 3.97
N PHE A 355 -19.96 4.96 3.33
CA PHE A 355 -20.66 3.82 3.92
C PHE A 355 -19.86 3.12 5.05
N ILE A 356 -18.55 3.34 5.14
CA ILE A 356 -17.68 2.85 6.23
C ILE A 356 -17.20 3.98 7.15
N GLY A 357 -17.88 5.14 7.13
CA GLY A 357 -17.62 6.25 8.03
C GLY A 357 -16.59 7.28 7.54
N GLY A 358 -16.03 7.13 6.33
CA GLY A 358 -15.17 8.16 5.74
C GLY A 358 -15.98 9.35 5.27
N ALA A 359 -15.66 10.56 5.73
CA ALA A 359 -16.35 11.77 5.27
C ALA A 359 -15.43 12.99 5.26
N TYR A 360 -15.51 13.76 4.17
CA TYR A 360 -14.78 15.03 4.06
C TYR A 360 -15.15 16.03 5.17
N THR A 361 -16.37 15.92 5.71
CA THR A 361 -16.83 16.75 6.84
C THR A 361 -15.94 16.57 8.07
N HIS A 362 -15.37 15.39 8.32
CA HIS A 362 -14.48 15.16 9.45
C HIS A 362 -13.19 16.01 9.36
N LEU A 363 -12.65 16.17 8.14
CA LEU A 363 -11.53 17.09 7.92
C LEU A 363 -11.95 18.54 8.15
N GLN A 364 -13.13 18.94 7.67
CA GLN A 364 -13.67 20.30 7.87
C GLN A 364 -13.89 20.59 9.36
N ASP A 365 -14.47 19.64 10.10
CA ASP A 365 -14.67 19.75 11.55
C ASP A 365 -13.34 19.84 12.29
N PHE A 366 -12.35 19.03 11.91
CA PHE A 366 -10.99 19.08 12.46
C PHE A 366 -10.31 20.45 12.23
N LEU A 367 -10.46 21.02 11.04
CA LEU A 367 -9.86 22.32 10.67
C LEU A 367 -10.62 23.52 11.23
N ASN A 368 -11.84 23.33 11.69
CA ASN A 368 -12.66 24.39 12.23
C ASN A 368 -11.99 25.03 13.46
N GLY A 369 -11.86 26.35 13.44
CA GLY A 369 -11.19 27.11 14.50
C GLY A 369 -9.66 27.04 14.52
N LYS A 370 -9.02 26.25 13.60
CA LYS A 370 -7.56 26.20 13.44
C LYS A 370 -7.10 27.08 12.28
N GLN A 371 -6.03 27.83 12.50
CA GLN A 371 -5.38 28.56 11.41
C GLN A 371 -4.73 27.55 10.47
N HIS A 372 -5.15 27.57 9.19
CA HIS A 372 -4.63 26.66 8.17
C HIS A 372 -4.58 27.32 6.80
N THR A 373 -3.69 26.85 5.95
CA THR A 373 -3.56 27.30 4.57
C THR A 373 -4.24 26.32 3.63
N TYR A 374 -5.21 26.81 2.86
CA TYR A 374 -5.88 26.04 1.81
C TYR A 374 -5.20 26.28 0.47
N ARG A 375 -4.91 25.19 -0.25
CA ARG A 375 -4.29 25.20 -1.59
C ARG A 375 -5.01 24.25 -2.53
N ARG A 376 -4.80 24.44 -3.84
CA ARG A 376 -5.42 23.63 -4.91
C ARG A 376 -4.40 23.18 -5.92
N LEU A 377 -4.63 21.99 -6.50
CA LEU A 377 -3.98 21.51 -7.72
C LEU A 377 -5.05 21.34 -8.79
N THR A 378 -4.92 22.08 -9.89
CA THR A 378 -5.94 22.15 -10.93
C THR A 378 -5.53 21.52 -12.26
N TYR A 379 -4.23 21.34 -12.50
CA TYR A 379 -3.75 20.72 -13.73
C TYR A 379 -3.70 19.18 -13.61
N CYS A 380 -4.46 18.49 -14.48
CA CYS A 380 -4.58 17.04 -14.53
C CYS A 380 -3.67 16.45 -15.63
N TRP A 381 -2.70 15.65 -15.24
CA TRP A 381 -1.77 14.95 -16.13
C TRP A 381 -2.31 13.63 -16.67
N ARG A 382 -3.43 13.15 -16.15
CA ARG A 382 -3.98 11.84 -16.44
C ARG A 382 -5.09 11.88 -17.49
N CYS A 383 -6.16 12.60 -17.18
CA CYS A 383 -7.41 12.50 -17.92
C CYS A 383 -7.40 13.36 -19.18
N PRO A 384 -8.06 12.90 -20.27
CA PRO A 384 -8.33 13.72 -21.42
C PRO A 384 -9.18 14.94 -21.06
N ASN A 385 -8.97 16.06 -21.75
CA ASN A 385 -9.70 17.28 -21.50
C ASN A 385 -11.22 17.13 -21.78
N GLU A 386 -11.59 16.29 -22.74
CA GLU A 386 -12.98 15.98 -23.09
C GLU A 386 -13.69 15.31 -21.90
N VAL A 387 -13.04 14.38 -21.21
CA VAL A 387 -13.59 13.74 -20.00
C VAL A 387 -13.68 14.75 -18.85
N LEU A 388 -12.63 15.62 -18.68
CA LEU A 388 -12.63 16.64 -17.65
C LEU A 388 -13.75 17.67 -17.85
N ASN A 389 -14.04 18.05 -19.08
CA ASN A 389 -15.14 18.96 -19.39
C ASN A 389 -16.50 18.43 -18.95
N CYS A 390 -16.70 17.09 -19.00
CA CYS A 390 -17.90 16.47 -18.46
C CYS A 390 -17.91 16.48 -16.93
N VAL A 391 -16.85 15.99 -16.28
CA VAL A 391 -16.84 15.86 -14.81
C VAL A 391 -16.73 17.20 -14.08
N ASN A 392 -16.24 18.25 -14.74
CA ASN A 392 -16.25 19.62 -14.22
C ASN A 392 -17.67 20.22 -14.10
N GLN A 393 -18.68 19.62 -14.76
CA GLN A 393 -20.08 20.03 -14.64
C GLN A 393 -20.80 19.35 -13.46
N PHE A 394 -20.14 18.40 -12.79
CA PHE A 394 -20.73 17.72 -11.64
C PHE A 394 -20.88 18.69 -10.47
N ASN A 395 -22.10 18.82 -9.95
CA ASN A 395 -22.42 19.70 -8.83
C ASN A 395 -22.55 18.89 -7.53
N PHE A 396 -21.43 18.71 -6.84
CA PHE A 396 -21.37 17.97 -5.60
C PHE A 396 -22.06 18.71 -4.46
N GLN A 397 -22.91 18.01 -3.70
CA GLN A 397 -23.58 18.55 -2.53
C GLN A 397 -22.67 18.56 -1.30
N GLY A 398 -23.00 19.42 -0.33
CA GLY A 398 -22.17 19.68 0.84
C GLY A 398 -21.09 20.72 0.52
N ASN A 399 -20.33 21.16 1.49
CA ASN A 399 -19.31 22.18 1.30
C ASN A 399 -18.08 21.69 0.49
N ILE A 400 -18.32 20.92 -0.58
CA ILE A 400 -17.26 20.43 -1.48
C ILE A 400 -16.86 21.57 -2.43
N PRO A 401 -15.60 21.98 -2.44
CA PRO A 401 -15.14 23.04 -3.31
C PRO A 401 -15.33 22.68 -4.79
N ASN A 402 -15.89 23.59 -5.56
CA ASN A 402 -15.97 23.44 -7.00
C ASN A 402 -14.61 23.83 -7.60
N ILE A 403 -13.85 22.83 -8.07
CA ILE A 403 -12.56 23.03 -8.74
C ILE A 403 -12.73 22.61 -10.21
N ARG A 404 -12.36 23.50 -11.11
CA ARG A 404 -12.28 23.20 -12.52
C ARG A 404 -10.92 22.63 -12.85
N LEU A 405 -10.89 21.38 -13.26
CA LEU A 405 -9.68 20.69 -13.73
C LEU A 405 -9.47 21.00 -15.22
N ASN A 406 -8.21 21.09 -15.63
CA ASN A 406 -7.82 21.26 -17.03
C ASN A 406 -6.68 20.29 -17.39
N SER A 407 -6.55 20.00 -18.69
CA SER A 407 -5.50 19.13 -19.24
C SER A 407 -5.28 19.51 -20.70
N ASP A 408 -4.04 19.35 -21.16
CA ASP A 408 -3.68 19.50 -22.58
C ASP A 408 -3.80 18.16 -23.35
N ARG A 409 -4.24 17.08 -22.66
CA ARG A 409 -4.37 15.75 -23.26
C ARG A 409 -5.71 15.66 -24.00
N GLY A 410 -5.65 15.32 -25.28
CA GLY A 410 -6.81 14.92 -26.03
C GLY A 410 -7.17 13.45 -25.77
N GLY A 411 -8.41 13.09 -25.97
CA GLY A 411 -8.89 11.72 -25.87
C GLY A 411 -10.31 11.56 -26.40
N TYR A 412 -10.92 10.45 -26.08
CA TYR A 412 -12.21 10.10 -26.61
C TYR A 412 -13.12 9.55 -25.51
N PHE A 413 -14.41 9.84 -25.59
CA PHE A 413 -15.41 9.12 -24.81
C PHE A 413 -16.67 8.86 -25.64
N ASP A 414 -17.43 7.82 -25.26
CA ASP A 414 -18.74 7.55 -25.80
C ASP A 414 -19.74 7.08 -24.73
N VAL A 415 -21.01 7.18 -25.06
CA VAL A 415 -22.10 6.67 -24.22
C VAL A 415 -22.94 5.71 -25.08
N LYS A 416 -22.90 4.43 -24.77
CA LYS A 416 -23.59 3.36 -25.48
C LYS A 416 -24.86 2.92 -24.74
N GLU A 417 -26.00 3.08 -25.37
CA GLU A 417 -27.23 2.46 -24.96
C GLU A 417 -27.37 1.10 -25.64
N CYS A 418 -27.72 0.07 -24.86
CA CYS A 418 -28.02 -1.27 -25.31
C CYS A 418 -29.43 -1.64 -24.88
N GLU A 419 -30.13 -2.47 -25.65
CA GLU A 419 -31.48 -2.90 -25.29
C GLU A 419 -31.43 -3.87 -24.09
N TYR A 420 -30.53 -4.86 -24.14
CA TYR A 420 -30.36 -5.89 -23.13
C TYR A 420 -28.90 -6.01 -22.68
N SER A 421 -28.69 -6.61 -21.52
CA SER A 421 -27.34 -6.84 -20.90
C SER A 421 -26.41 -7.61 -21.84
N GLN A 422 -26.92 -8.58 -22.60
CA GLN A 422 -26.11 -9.36 -23.53
C GLN A 422 -25.47 -8.48 -24.62
N GLN A 423 -26.21 -7.52 -25.14
CA GLN A 423 -25.71 -6.56 -26.16
C GLN A 423 -24.64 -5.63 -25.57
N GLU A 424 -24.79 -5.25 -24.28
CA GLU A 424 -23.79 -4.45 -23.56
C GLU A 424 -22.49 -5.22 -23.41
N ILE A 425 -22.56 -6.50 -23.03
CA ILE A 425 -21.39 -7.38 -22.91
C ILE A 425 -20.70 -7.52 -24.26
N GLU A 426 -21.44 -7.83 -25.34
CA GLU A 426 -20.90 -7.97 -26.69
C GLU A 426 -20.24 -6.69 -27.19
N TYR A 427 -20.87 -5.54 -26.96
CA TYR A 427 -20.30 -4.24 -27.32
C TYR A 427 -18.94 -4.00 -26.65
N VAL A 428 -18.87 -4.18 -25.32
CA VAL A 428 -17.64 -3.94 -24.54
C VAL A 428 -16.54 -4.90 -24.97
N ILE A 429 -16.83 -6.19 -25.09
CA ILE A 429 -15.85 -7.21 -25.45
C ILE A 429 -15.32 -6.98 -26.87
N ASN A 430 -16.20 -6.70 -27.85
CA ASN A 430 -15.78 -6.41 -29.24
C ASN A 430 -14.89 -5.16 -29.30
N LYS A 431 -15.21 -4.14 -28.51
CA LYS A 431 -14.40 -2.92 -28.42
C LYS A 431 -13.03 -3.19 -27.83
N ILE A 432 -12.94 -3.97 -26.75
CA ILE A 432 -11.67 -4.40 -26.14
C ILE A 432 -10.84 -5.20 -27.14
N GLN A 433 -11.45 -6.16 -27.87
CA GLN A 433 -10.74 -6.93 -28.88
C GLN A 433 -10.19 -6.04 -30.00
N SER A 434 -10.98 -5.07 -30.47
CA SER A 434 -10.54 -4.14 -31.50
C SER A 434 -9.36 -3.27 -31.06
N LEU A 435 -9.36 -2.81 -29.80
CA LEU A 435 -8.27 -2.03 -29.22
C LEU A 435 -6.98 -2.85 -29.06
N ARG A 436 -7.11 -4.10 -28.63
CA ARG A 436 -5.95 -5.02 -28.45
C ARG A 436 -5.37 -5.50 -29.78
N ASN A 437 -6.13 -5.55 -30.85
CA ASN A 437 -5.66 -5.96 -32.16
C ASN A 437 -4.86 -4.86 -32.90
N ILE A 438 -4.72 -3.68 -32.34
CA ILE A 438 -3.88 -2.61 -32.90
C ILE A 438 -2.40 -2.98 -32.69
N LYS A 439 -1.72 -3.38 -33.77
CA LYS A 439 -0.31 -3.79 -33.71
C LYS A 439 0.59 -2.68 -33.15
N GLY A 440 1.39 -3.03 -32.14
CA GLY A 440 2.44 -2.17 -31.59
C GLY A 440 1.97 -1.21 -30.48
N VAL A 441 0.73 -1.32 -30.00
CA VAL A 441 0.21 -0.52 -28.90
C VAL A 441 -0.21 -1.46 -27.75
N ASP A 442 0.54 -1.43 -26.68
CA ASP A 442 0.14 -2.09 -25.41
C ASP A 442 -0.95 -1.24 -24.75
N THR A 443 -2.21 -1.62 -24.96
CA THR A 443 -3.38 -0.86 -24.47
C THR A 443 -3.96 -1.50 -23.22
N LYS A 444 -3.78 -0.84 -22.09
CA LYS A 444 -4.36 -1.29 -20.81
C LYS A 444 -5.85 -0.99 -20.76
N CYS A 445 -6.68 -2.04 -20.72
CA CYS A 445 -8.12 -1.94 -20.65
C CYS A 445 -8.65 -2.31 -19.27
N ALA A 446 -9.66 -1.58 -18.77
CA ALA A 446 -10.38 -1.92 -17.55
C ALA A 446 -11.90 -1.87 -17.73
N ILE A 447 -12.60 -2.86 -17.19
CA ILE A 447 -14.07 -2.90 -17.06
C ILE A 447 -14.41 -2.58 -15.62
N LEU A 448 -15.16 -1.49 -15.40
CA LEU A 448 -15.53 -1.00 -14.08
C LEU A 448 -17.04 -1.01 -13.89
N ALA A 449 -17.50 -1.51 -12.73
CA ALA A 449 -18.91 -1.40 -12.34
C ALA A 449 -19.06 -1.01 -10.86
N SER A 450 -20.23 -0.56 -10.49
CA SER A 450 -20.54 -0.20 -9.09
C SER A 450 -20.54 -1.40 -8.15
N ASN A 451 -20.85 -2.59 -8.65
CA ASN A 451 -20.88 -3.82 -7.87
C ASN A 451 -20.42 -5.03 -8.71
N ARG A 452 -20.07 -6.12 -8.01
CA ARG A 452 -19.51 -7.33 -8.62
C ARG A 452 -20.49 -8.15 -9.48
N TYR A 453 -21.79 -8.08 -9.19
CA TYR A 453 -22.79 -8.88 -9.91
C TYR A 453 -22.86 -8.48 -11.39
N ILE A 454 -22.66 -7.19 -11.67
CA ILE A 454 -22.61 -6.67 -13.04
C ILE A 454 -21.36 -7.19 -13.78
N LEU A 455 -20.26 -7.42 -13.06
CA LEU A 455 -18.98 -7.82 -13.65
C LEU A 455 -18.88 -9.32 -13.95
N THR A 456 -19.65 -10.16 -13.25
CA THR A 456 -19.59 -11.63 -13.41
C THR A 456 -19.81 -12.08 -14.85
N PRO A 457 -20.84 -11.64 -15.58
CA PRO A 457 -21.07 -12.04 -16.98
C PRO A 457 -19.93 -11.60 -17.92
N PHE A 458 -19.26 -10.47 -17.65
CA PHE A 458 -18.09 -10.05 -18.41
C PHE A 458 -16.89 -10.97 -18.16
N CYS A 459 -16.67 -11.41 -16.93
CA CYS A 459 -15.64 -12.39 -16.61
C CYS A 459 -15.89 -13.73 -17.30
N GLU A 460 -17.12 -14.19 -17.32
CA GLU A 460 -17.52 -15.42 -18.02
C GLU A 460 -17.25 -15.31 -19.52
N LYS A 461 -17.63 -14.17 -20.13
CA LYS A 461 -17.39 -13.94 -21.55
C LYS A 461 -15.92 -13.81 -21.92
N LEU A 462 -15.11 -13.18 -21.10
CA LEU A 462 -13.66 -13.12 -21.27
C LEU A 462 -13.05 -14.51 -21.20
N ASN A 463 -13.49 -15.37 -20.27
CA ASN A 463 -13.07 -16.77 -20.17
C ASN A 463 -13.47 -17.59 -21.40
N GLU A 464 -14.71 -17.48 -21.88
CA GLU A 464 -15.19 -18.16 -23.09
C GLU A 464 -14.31 -17.85 -24.31
N LEU A 465 -13.84 -16.61 -24.41
CA LEU A 465 -13.02 -16.14 -25.52
C LEU A 465 -11.50 -16.31 -25.30
N GLY A 466 -11.11 -16.88 -24.15
CA GLY A 466 -9.69 -17.06 -23.80
C GLY A 466 -8.92 -15.73 -23.63
N ILE A 467 -9.62 -14.63 -23.31
CA ILE A 467 -8.99 -13.33 -23.08
C ILE A 467 -8.51 -13.27 -21.64
N PRO A 468 -7.21 -13.11 -21.36
CA PRO A 468 -6.70 -13.01 -20.00
C PRO A 468 -7.28 -11.80 -19.27
N PHE A 469 -7.69 -11.98 -18.03
CA PHE A 469 -8.15 -10.86 -17.19
C PHE A 469 -7.76 -11.03 -15.72
N LYS A 470 -7.70 -9.92 -15.00
CA LYS A 470 -7.49 -9.88 -13.55
C LYS A 470 -8.66 -9.16 -12.87
N ALA A 471 -9.32 -9.84 -11.93
CA ALA A 471 -10.48 -9.29 -11.25
C ALA A 471 -10.13 -8.77 -9.84
N TYR A 472 -10.65 -7.59 -9.49
CA TYR A 472 -10.50 -6.94 -8.20
C TYR A 472 -11.87 -6.65 -7.55
N GLY A 473 -11.92 -6.65 -6.20
CA GLY A 473 -13.12 -6.29 -5.44
C GLY A 473 -13.95 -7.48 -4.96
N GLY A 474 -13.29 -8.57 -4.58
CA GLY A 474 -13.90 -9.73 -3.92
C GLY A 474 -13.98 -9.61 -2.39
N ALA A 475 -14.71 -10.53 -1.73
CA ALA A 475 -14.66 -10.70 -0.28
C ALA A 475 -13.24 -11.08 0.16
N ARG A 476 -12.78 -10.49 1.26
CA ARG A 476 -11.42 -10.68 1.79
C ARG A 476 -11.38 -11.58 3.03
N ASP A 477 -12.27 -12.58 3.10
CA ASP A 477 -12.19 -13.58 4.16
C ASP A 477 -11.14 -14.63 3.81
N LEU A 478 -10.17 -14.83 4.69
CA LEU A 478 -9.20 -15.90 4.56
C LEU A 478 -9.92 -17.25 4.51
N LYS A 479 -9.47 -18.12 3.62
CA LYS A 479 -9.97 -19.51 3.57
C LYS A 479 -9.71 -20.20 4.91
N ARG A 480 -10.65 -21.05 5.34
CA ARG A 480 -10.58 -21.77 6.62
C ARG A 480 -9.27 -22.55 6.79
N ASN A 481 -8.82 -23.24 5.76
CA ASN A 481 -7.57 -23.98 5.78
C ASN A 481 -6.33 -23.08 5.98
N ILE A 482 -6.32 -21.90 5.40
CA ILE A 482 -5.25 -20.90 5.58
C ILE A 482 -5.27 -20.33 7.00
N LYS A 483 -6.46 -20.04 7.55
CA LYS A 483 -6.60 -19.60 8.95
C LYS A 483 -6.04 -20.67 9.91
N MET A 484 -6.36 -21.94 9.68
CA MET A 484 -5.86 -23.04 10.52
C MET A 484 -4.34 -23.21 10.41
N TYR A 485 -3.77 -23.13 9.20
CA TYR A 485 -2.32 -23.12 9.01
C TYR A 485 -1.66 -21.99 9.81
N ASN A 486 -2.25 -20.79 9.76
CA ASN A 486 -1.76 -19.62 10.48
C ASN A 486 -1.81 -19.78 12.00
N HIS A 487 -2.87 -20.39 12.55
CA HIS A 487 -2.94 -20.67 13.97
C HIS A 487 -1.83 -21.63 14.43
N ILE A 488 -1.56 -22.68 13.64
CA ILE A 488 -0.46 -23.61 13.93
C ILE A 488 0.89 -22.88 13.81
N LEU A 489 1.12 -22.14 12.71
CA LEU A 489 2.36 -21.41 12.49
C LEU A 489 2.67 -20.45 13.65
N ARG A 490 1.66 -19.72 14.14
CA ARG A 490 1.79 -18.82 15.30
C ARG A 490 2.27 -19.57 16.55
N LEU A 491 1.66 -20.74 16.86
CA LEU A 491 2.07 -21.53 18.03
C LEU A 491 3.48 -22.10 17.93
N VAL A 492 3.92 -22.48 16.73
CA VAL A 492 5.23 -23.12 16.56
C VAL A 492 6.37 -22.15 16.28
N SER A 493 6.09 -20.96 15.73
CA SER A 493 7.11 -19.97 15.42
C SER A 493 7.43 -19.02 16.58
N THR A 494 6.58 -18.95 17.61
CA THR A 494 6.80 -18.09 18.78
C THR A 494 7.16 -18.92 20.01
N ALA A 495 8.07 -18.42 20.84
CA ALA A 495 8.35 -19.03 22.15
C ALA A 495 7.22 -18.75 23.17
N ARG A 496 6.27 -17.88 22.80
CA ARG A 496 5.22 -17.38 23.68
C ARG A 496 3.94 -18.18 23.52
N ASP A 497 3.11 -18.19 24.56
CA ASP A 497 1.78 -18.79 24.50
C ASP A 497 0.84 -17.90 23.70
N VAL A 498 0.06 -18.51 22.80
CA VAL A 498 -0.98 -17.85 21.99
C VAL A 498 -2.32 -18.53 22.30
N PRO A 499 -3.02 -18.12 23.38
CA PRO A 499 -4.20 -18.84 23.89
C PRO A 499 -5.31 -18.96 22.84
N PHE A 500 -5.54 -17.95 22.04
CA PHE A 500 -6.55 -17.97 20.97
C PHE A 500 -6.24 -19.02 19.89
N SER A 501 -5.00 -19.07 19.38
CA SER A 501 -4.60 -20.06 18.38
C SER A 501 -4.68 -21.49 18.96
N ARG A 502 -4.29 -21.69 20.23
CA ARG A 502 -4.42 -22.96 20.92
C ARG A 502 -5.90 -23.40 21.02
N ARG A 503 -6.81 -22.47 21.35
CA ARG A 503 -8.26 -22.75 21.36
C ARG A 503 -8.75 -23.18 19.98
N LYS A 504 -8.46 -22.44 18.91
CA LYS A 504 -8.90 -22.78 17.54
C LYS A 504 -8.35 -24.12 17.05
N ILE A 505 -7.12 -24.47 17.42
CA ILE A 505 -6.56 -25.79 17.14
C ILE A 505 -7.28 -26.88 17.95
N SER A 506 -7.55 -26.65 19.23
CA SER A 506 -8.29 -27.61 20.07
C SER A 506 -9.68 -27.90 19.51
N GLU A 507 -10.41 -26.88 19.08
CA GLU A 507 -11.72 -27.01 18.42
C GLU A 507 -11.63 -27.83 17.14
N GLU A 508 -10.69 -27.55 16.25
CA GLU A 508 -10.53 -28.24 14.97
C GLU A 508 -10.10 -29.71 15.14
N PHE A 509 -9.24 -29.97 16.12
CA PHE A 509 -8.72 -31.33 16.37
C PHE A 509 -9.54 -32.13 17.38
N GLY A 510 -10.67 -31.60 17.87
CA GLY A 510 -11.59 -32.30 18.79
C GLY A 510 -10.97 -32.58 20.16
N ILE A 511 -10.06 -31.67 20.62
CA ILE A 511 -9.43 -31.77 21.93
C ILE A 511 -10.28 -31.01 22.92
N SER A 512 -10.49 -31.55 24.13
CA SER A 512 -11.16 -30.82 25.21
C SER A 512 -10.45 -29.48 25.42
N LEU A 513 -11.18 -28.37 25.46
CA LEU A 513 -10.64 -27.03 25.74
C LEU A 513 -9.90 -27.09 27.07
N THR A 514 -8.57 -27.12 26.98
CA THR A 514 -7.70 -27.16 28.14
C THR A 514 -7.46 -25.72 28.61
N SER A 515 -7.63 -25.47 29.90
CA SER A 515 -7.48 -24.16 30.51
C SER A 515 -6.00 -23.72 30.61
N SER A 516 -5.05 -24.66 30.55
CA SER A 516 -3.63 -24.38 30.71
C SER A 516 -2.79 -24.79 29.48
N LYS A 517 -1.67 -24.08 29.32
CA LYS A 517 -0.66 -24.38 28.28
C LYS A 517 -0.06 -25.77 28.47
N ASP A 518 0.17 -26.18 29.72
CA ASP A 518 0.82 -27.45 30.03
C ASP A 518 -0.07 -28.64 29.71
N GLU A 519 -1.38 -28.53 29.96
CA GLU A 519 -2.34 -29.58 29.57
C GLU A 519 -2.41 -29.76 28.06
N PHE A 520 -2.46 -28.68 27.30
CA PHE A 520 -2.43 -28.71 25.83
C PHE A 520 -1.14 -29.33 25.30
N ASN A 521 0.02 -28.96 25.85
CA ASN A 521 1.32 -29.48 25.42
C ASN A 521 1.46 -30.99 25.66
N ASN A 522 0.70 -31.57 26.60
CA ASN A 522 0.69 -32.99 26.88
C ASN A 522 -0.29 -33.78 25.99
N THR A 523 -1.07 -33.14 25.14
CA THR A 523 -1.89 -33.79 24.13
C THR A 523 -1.05 -34.29 22.96
N ASP A 524 -1.56 -35.31 22.21
CA ASP A 524 -0.87 -35.80 21.02
C ASP A 524 -0.53 -34.68 20.02
N ILE A 525 -1.48 -33.75 19.83
CA ILE A 525 -1.26 -32.62 18.96
C ILE A 525 -0.22 -31.62 19.55
N GLY A 526 -0.24 -31.39 20.85
CA GLY A 526 0.73 -30.53 21.52
C GLY A 526 2.16 -31.07 21.40
N ILE A 527 2.33 -32.39 21.51
CA ILE A 527 3.61 -33.07 21.30
C ILE A 527 4.07 -32.92 19.85
N GLU A 528 3.17 -33.14 18.88
CA GLU A 528 3.51 -32.99 17.45
C GLU A 528 3.86 -31.52 17.11
N LEU A 529 3.14 -30.54 17.67
CA LEU A 529 3.47 -29.11 17.49
C LEU A 529 4.80 -28.73 18.12
N SER A 530 5.17 -29.33 19.24
CA SER A 530 6.49 -29.14 19.86
C SER A 530 7.61 -29.70 18.97
N ARG A 531 7.39 -30.83 18.30
CA ARG A 531 8.30 -31.37 17.29
C ARG A 531 8.44 -30.43 16.09
N ILE A 532 7.32 -29.93 15.56
CA ILE A 532 7.31 -28.99 14.43
C ILE A 532 8.03 -27.69 14.81
N ARG A 533 7.88 -27.21 16.03
CA ARG A 533 8.61 -26.04 16.55
C ARG A 533 10.14 -26.26 16.48
N ASN A 534 10.62 -27.40 16.91
CA ASN A 534 12.04 -27.73 16.84
C ASN A 534 12.54 -27.80 15.38
N LEU A 535 11.71 -28.31 14.46
CA LEU A 535 12.02 -28.29 13.03
C LEU A 535 12.09 -26.87 12.48
N ILE A 536 11.16 -25.99 12.82
CA ILE A 536 11.20 -24.57 12.36
C ILE A 536 12.47 -23.87 12.81
N VAL A 537 12.93 -24.15 14.02
CA VAL A 537 14.17 -23.56 14.56
C VAL A 537 15.41 -24.10 13.84
N SER A 538 15.46 -25.42 13.56
CA SER A 538 16.61 -26.06 12.90
C SER A 538 16.61 -25.89 11.38
N ASN A 539 15.46 -26.00 10.76
CA ASN A 539 15.23 -25.84 9.31
C ASN A 539 13.80 -25.30 9.06
N ARG A 540 13.70 -24.00 8.79
CA ARG A 540 12.40 -23.31 8.60
C ARG A 540 11.54 -23.98 7.54
N HIS A 541 12.09 -24.34 6.38
CA HIS A 541 11.37 -24.98 5.30
C HIS A 541 10.74 -26.30 5.74
N GLU A 542 11.53 -27.19 6.35
CA GLU A 542 11.04 -28.47 6.84
C GLU A 542 9.93 -28.32 7.88
N GLY A 543 10.04 -27.32 8.75
CA GLY A 543 9.00 -26.99 9.71
C GLY A 543 7.70 -26.52 9.07
N LEU A 544 7.76 -25.67 8.04
CA LEU A 544 6.59 -25.21 7.29
C LEU A 544 5.91 -26.39 6.52
N VAL A 545 6.70 -27.27 5.93
CA VAL A 545 6.21 -28.50 5.29
C VAL A 545 5.55 -29.44 6.30
N ALA A 546 6.11 -29.57 7.50
CA ALA A 546 5.52 -30.41 8.55
C ALA A 546 4.13 -29.89 9.01
N ILE A 547 3.88 -28.57 9.01
CA ILE A 547 2.54 -28.01 9.25
C ILE A 547 1.58 -28.45 8.14
N LYS A 548 1.99 -28.34 6.88
CA LYS A 548 1.22 -28.82 5.72
C LYS A 548 0.84 -30.28 5.89
N ASP A 549 1.81 -31.13 6.21
CA ASP A 549 1.61 -32.58 6.34
C ASP A 549 0.65 -32.91 7.48
N LEU A 550 0.71 -32.18 8.61
CA LEU A 550 -0.23 -32.32 9.72
C LEU A 550 -1.67 -32.05 9.30
N LEU A 551 -1.89 -30.95 8.57
CA LEU A 551 -3.22 -30.56 8.09
C LEU A 551 -3.73 -31.52 6.99
N ARG A 552 -2.86 -31.94 6.08
CA ARG A 552 -3.19 -32.91 5.03
C ARG A 552 -3.63 -34.29 5.58
N LYS A 553 -2.98 -34.78 6.63
CA LYS A 553 -3.40 -36.00 7.34
C LYS A 553 -4.85 -35.91 7.86
N ARG A 554 -5.36 -34.71 8.08
CA ARG A 554 -6.75 -34.45 8.51
C ARG A 554 -7.68 -34.03 7.37
N SER A 555 -7.23 -34.13 6.11
CA SER A 555 -7.98 -33.71 4.92
C SER A 555 -8.38 -32.24 4.92
N ILE A 556 -7.60 -31.39 5.57
CA ILE A 556 -7.77 -29.93 5.58
C ILE A 556 -6.94 -29.33 4.45
N GLY A 557 -7.56 -28.60 3.53
CA GLY A 557 -6.92 -27.89 2.42
C GLY A 557 -6.29 -28.77 1.34
N SER A 558 -5.71 -28.17 0.31
CA SER A 558 -5.01 -28.84 -0.78
C SER A 558 -3.50 -28.71 -0.66
N GLU A 559 -2.77 -29.62 -1.27
CA GLU A 559 -1.30 -29.60 -1.27
C GLU A 559 -0.75 -28.42 -2.05
N GLU A 560 -1.38 -28.09 -3.19
CA GLU A 560 -0.99 -26.98 -4.05
C GLU A 560 -1.15 -25.63 -3.34
N GLU A 561 -2.27 -25.43 -2.61
CA GLU A 561 -2.49 -24.21 -1.84
C GLU A 561 -1.44 -24.03 -0.74
N TYR A 562 -1.07 -25.11 -0.05
CA TYR A 562 -0.04 -25.01 1.00
C TYR A 562 1.37 -24.85 0.45
N ASN A 563 1.72 -25.44 -0.68
CA ASN A 563 3.01 -25.20 -1.31
C ASN A 563 3.15 -23.74 -1.72
N CYS A 564 2.12 -23.17 -2.36
CA CYS A 564 2.10 -21.75 -2.68
C CYS A 564 2.18 -20.86 -1.43
N LEU A 565 1.48 -21.23 -0.35
CA LEU A 565 1.54 -20.51 0.92
C LEU A 565 2.95 -20.52 1.54
N ILE A 566 3.60 -21.68 1.53
CA ILE A 566 4.97 -21.84 2.04
C ILE A 566 5.94 -20.94 1.27
N GLU A 567 5.87 -20.94 -0.06
CA GLU A 567 6.68 -20.02 -0.89
C GLU A 567 6.48 -18.56 -0.49
N LYS A 568 5.22 -18.14 -0.26
CA LYS A 568 4.92 -16.77 0.19
C LYS A 568 5.47 -16.46 1.59
N ILE A 569 5.37 -17.41 2.52
CA ILE A 569 5.92 -17.26 3.87
C ILE A 569 7.45 -17.16 3.82
N GLU A 570 8.10 -17.89 2.91
CA GLU A 570 9.55 -17.84 2.74
C GLU A 570 10.03 -16.56 2.05
N GLN A 571 9.23 -15.99 1.15
CA GLN A 571 9.47 -14.68 0.53
C GLN A 571 9.41 -13.55 1.57
N CYS A 572 8.56 -13.67 2.59
CA CYS A 572 8.57 -12.80 3.75
C CYS A 572 9.76 -13.18 4.65
N GLY A 573 10.67 -12.26 4.90
CA GLY A 573 11.87 -12.52 5.71
C GLY A 573 11.54 -13.05 7.11
N HIS A 574 10.49 -12.52 7.74
CA HIS A 574 10.01 -12.92 9.06
C HIS A 574 8.55 -13.39 9.05
N THR A 575 8.22 -14.29 9.98
CA THR A 575 6.85 -14.72 10.21
C THR A 575 5.93 -13.56 10.61
N ASP A 576 6.44 -12.58 11.32
CA ASP A 576 5.67 -11.36 11.68
C ASP A 576 5.35 -10.48 10.48
N GLU A 577 6.25 -10.38 9.50
CA GLU A 577 6.00 -9.70 8.22
C GLU A 577 4.88 -10.38 7.44
N TYR A 578 4.93 -11.72 7.37
CA TYR A 578 3.86 -12.51 6.77
C TYR A 578 2.51 -12.26 7.46
N PHE A 579 2.45 -12.33 8.80
CA PHE A 579 1.21 -12.10 9.53
C PHE A 579 0.70 -10.67 9.38
N SER A 580 1.59 -9.69 9.35
CA SER A 580 1.22 -8.30 9.09
C SER A 580 0.64 -8.14 7.69
N ALA A 581 1.30 -8.66 6.67
CA ALA A 581 0.89 -8.55 5.28
C ALA A 581 -0.46 -9.24 5.02
N ILE A 582 -0.67 -10.47 5.55
CA ILE A 582 -1.91 -11.21 5.34
C ILE A 582 -3.08 -10.59 6.13
N THR A 583 -2.84 -10.06 7.34
CA THR A 583 -3.86 -9.40 8.16
C THR A 583 -4.30 -8.07 7.52
N MET A 584 -3.37 -7.34 6.93
CA MET A 584 -3.65 -6.09 6.21
C MET A 584 -4.26 -6.32 4.81
N GLY A 585 -4.39 -7.57 4.37
CA GLY A 585 -5.01 -7.93 3.10
C GLY A 585 -4.19 -7.55 1.88
N ASP A 586 -2.89 -7.75 1.92
CA ASP A 586 -1.98 -7.49 0.81
C ASP A 586 -2.39 -8.27 -0.46
N ASP A 587 -2.30 -7.62 -1.62
CA ASP A 587 -2.69 -8.20 -2.92
C ASP A 587 -1.86 -9.43 -3.30
N ILE A 588 -0.63 -9.56 -2.78
CA ILE A 588 0.21 -10.75 -2.98
C ILE A 588 -0.38 -12.02 -2.39
N PHE A 589 -1.34 -11.90 -1.47
CA PHE A 589 -2.06 -13.01 -0.85
C PHE A 589 -3.50 -13.16 -1.37
N ALA A 590 -3.87 -12.47 -2.46
CA ALA A 590 -5.23 -12.47 -3.01
C ALA A 590 -5.77 -13.90 -3.27
N GLU A 591 -4.90 -14.85 -3.60
CA GLU A 591 -5.24 -16.25 -3.85
C GLU A 591 -5.68 -17.04 -2.60
N PHE A 592 -5.35 -16.54 -1.40
CA PHE A 592 -5.72 -17.18 -0.13
C PHE A 592 -7.03 -16.67 0.45
N TYR A 593 -7.63 -15.68 -0.17
CA TYR A 593 -8.95 -15.19 0.20
C TYR A 593 -10.05 -15.91 -0.60
N ASN A 594 -11.26 -15.95 -0.06
CA ASN A 594 -12.42 -16.43 -0.80
C ASN A 594 -12.61 -15.57 -2.05
N GLN A 595 -12.43 -16.18 -3.21
CA GLN A 595 -12.56 -15.48 -4.49
C GLN A 595 -14.01 -15.49 -4.96
N VAL A 596 -14.49 -14.30 -5.33
CA VAL A 596 -15.85 -14.11 -5.84
C VAL A 596 -15.89 -14.21 -7.37
N PHE A 597 -14.78 -13.92 -8.03
CA PHE A 597 -14.66 -13.98 -9.47
C PHE A 597 -14.06 -15.29 -9.97
N PRO A 598 -14.43 -15.77 -11.17
CA PRO A 598 -13.80 -16.91 -11.80
C PRO A 598 -12.28 -16.72 -11.90
N LYS A 599 -11.53 -17.78 -11.59
CA LYS A 599 -10.08 -17.74 -11.78
C LYS A 599 -9.76 -17.67 -13.27
N CYS A 600 -9.00 -16.66 -13.69
CA CYS A 600 -8.34 -16.65 -14.98
C CYS A 600 -6.83 -16.79 -14.79
N GLN A 601 -6.18 -17.56 -15.68
CA GLN A 601 -4.73 -17.63 -15.72
C GLN A 601 -4.20 -16.34 -16.36
N VAL A 602 -3.59 -15.47 -15.56
CA VAL A 602 -2.90 -14.29 -16.06
C VAL A 602 -1.46 -14.71 -16.36
N PRO A 603 -0.99 -14.58 -17.63
CA PRO A 603 0.39 -14.84 -17.94
C PRO A 603 1.33 -13.91 -17.16
N VAL A 604 2.43 -14.42 -16.67
CA VAL A 604 3.46 -13.59 -16.02
C VAL A 604 4.01 -12.62 -17.07
N GLY A 605 3.85 -11.31 -16.86
CA GLY A 605 4.28 -10.26 -17.81
C GLY A 605 3.38 -10.10 -19.04
N GLY A 606 2.20 -10.73 -19.08
CA GLY A 606 1.28 -10.69 -20.23
C GLY A 606 0.27 -9.52 -20.17
N ASP A 607 -0.24 -9.16 -21.36
CA ASP A 607 -1.35 -8.22 -21.50
C ASP A 607 -2.66 -8.84 -21.03
N TYR A 608 -3.37 -8.18 -20.12
CA TYR A 608 -4.66 -8.64 -19.55
C TYR A 608 -5.64 -7.49 -19.36
N VAL A 609 -6.93 -7.83 -19.36
CA VAL A 609 -8.02 -6.89 -19.05
C VAL A 609 -8.22 -6.85 -17.53
N VAL A 610 -8.33 -5.65 -16.97
CA VAL A 610 -8.70 -5.50 -15.56
C VAL A 610 -10.23 -5.50 -15.46
N VAL A 611 -10.78 -6.27 -14.52
CA VAL A 611 -12.21 -6.26 -14.18
C VAL A 611 -12.32 -5.87 -12.72
N SER A 612 -12.94 -4.73 -12.41
CA SER A 612 -12.91 -4.19 -11.06
C SER A 612 -14.19 -3.47 -10.64
N THR A 613 -14.50 -3.52 -9.35
CA THR A 613 -15.49 -2.58 -8.83
C THR A 613 -14.87 -1.17 -8.78
N ILE A 614 -15.73 -0.12 -8.88
CA ILE A 614 -15.30 1.28 -8.81
C ILE A 614 -14.53 1.56 -7.52
N HIS A 615 -14.92 0.94 -6.40
CA HIS A 615 -14.23 1.09 -5.12
C HIS A 615 -12.80 0.53 -5.16
N ALA A 616 -12.63 -0.67 -5.72
CA ALA A 616 -11.31 -1.28 -5.84
C ALA A 616 -10.43 -0.65 -6.94
N ALA A 617 -11.03 0.07 -7.88
CA ALA A 617 -10.36 0.83 -8.93
C ALA A 617 -9.81 2.19 -8.46
N LYS A 618 -10.17 2.63 -7.24
CA LYS A 618 -9.67 3.90 -6.71
C LYS A 618 -8.14 3.86 -6.56
N GLY A 619 -7.48 4.94 -6.98
CA GLY A 619 -6.01 5.01 -7.03
C GLY A 619 -5.39 4.46 -8.30
N LEU A 620 -6.07 3.55 -9.02
CA LEU A 620 -5.58 2.94 -10.26
C LEU A 620 -5.94 3.78 -11.50
N GLU A 621 -5.34 3.43 -12.67
CA GLU A 621 -5.57 4.14 -13.93
C GLU A 621 -5.24 3.24 -15.13
N TRP A 622 -5.99 3.42 -16.24
CA TRP A 622 -5.84 2.63 -17.46
C TRP A 622 -6.01 3.52 -18.71
N ASP A 623 -5.48 3.06 -19.83
CA ASP A 623 -5.61 3.80 -21.07
C ASP A 623 -7.08 3.84 -21.54
N ASN A 624 -7.76 2.69 -21.47
CA ASN A 624 -9.15 2.55 -21.88
C ASN A 624 -10.00 2.03 -20.71
N VAL A 625 -11.01 2.77 -20.34
CA VAL A 625 -11.91 2.45 -19.22
C VAL A 625 -13.34 2.27 -19.74
N PHE A 626 -13.93 1.12 -19.42
CA PHE A 626 -15.32 0.76 -19.70
C PHE A 626 -16.12 0.77 -18.41
N VAL A 627 -17.00 1.75 -18.24
CA VAL A 627 -17.92 1.81 -17.10
C VAL A 627 -19.25 1.19 -17.53
N VAL A 628 -19.54 0.01 -17.00
CA VAL A 628 -20.68 -0.80 -17.44
C VAL A 628 -21.82 -0.77 -16.43
N GLY A 629 -23.05 -1.03 -16.93
CA GLY A 629 -24.25 -1.03 -16.11
C GLY A 629 -24.52 0.33 -15.48
N ALA A 630 -24.32 1.43 -16.22
CA ALA A 630 -24.46 2.81 -15.75
C ALA A 630 -25.93 3.22 -15.57
N THR A 631 -26.63 2.55 -14.65
CA THR A 631 -28.04 2.79 -14.30
C THR A 631 -28.18 3.28 -12.87
N THR A 632 -29.28 3.98 -12.60
CA THR A 632 -29.62 4.53 -11.28
C THR A 632 -29.65 3.44 -10.21
N TYR A 633 -30.24 2.30 -10.50
CA TYR A 633 -30.33 1.16 -9.57
C TYR A 633 -28.94 0.56 -9.27
N ASN A 634 -28.13 0.35 -10.29
CA ASN A 634 -26.81 -0.26 -10.13
C ASN A 634 -25.84 0.60 -9.30
N PHE A 635 -25.91 1.92 -9.47
CA PHE A 635 -25.02 2.86 -8.76
C PHE A 635 -25.54 3.28 -7.39
N GLY A 636 -26.87 3.43 -7.21
CA GLY A 636 -27.50 3.94 -6.00
C GLY A 636 -28.17 2.88 -5.13
N GLY A 637 -28.41 1.67 -5.65
CA GLY A 637 -29.17 0.64 -4.96
C GLY A 637 -30.64 1.03 -4.72
N ARG A 638 -31.25 0.48 -3.66
CA ARG A 638 -32.66 0.76 -3.30
C ARG A 638 -32.86 2.17 -2.73
N ASN A 639 -31.85 2.72 -2.07
CA ASN A 639 -31.86 4.06 -1.47
C ASN A 639 -30.96 4.98 -2.30
N VAL A 640 -31.52 5.54 -3.37
CA VAL A 640 -30.77 6.36 -4.32
C VAL A 640 -30.30 7.67 -3.68
N ASN A 641 -28.98 7.80 -3.49
CA ASN A 641 -28.34 9.05 -3.13
C ASN A 641 -27.62 9.60 -4.36
N ALA A 642 -28.19 10.64 -4.98
CA ALA A 642 -27.65 11.25 -6.20
C ALA A 642 -26.19 11.72 -6.02
N ASN A 643 -25.83 12.21 -4.83
CA ASN A 643 -24.48 12.64 -4.54
C ASN A 643 -23.49 11.46 -4.50
N GLU A 644 -23.90 10.32 -3.95
CA GLU A 644 -23.07 9.10 -3.95
C GLU A 644 -22.86 8.55 -5.37
N ILE A 645 -23.90 8.56 -6.19
CA ILE A 645 -23.82 8.20 -7.61
C ILE A 645 -22.79 9.09 -8.31
N MET A 646 -22.84 10.40 -8.06
CA MET A 646 -21.93 11.38 -8.65
C MET A 646 -20.48 11.11 -8.26
N HIS A 647 -20.20 10.85 -6.99
CA HIS A 647 -18.85 10.48 -6.53
C HIS A 647 -18.32 9.20 -7.19
N LYS A 648 -19.17 8.15 -7.30
CA LYS A 648 -18.80 6.89 -7.96
C LYS A 648 -18.50 7.10 -9.45
N LEU A 649 -19.36 7.84 -10.16
CA LEU A 649 -19.14 8.10 -11.58
C LEU A 649 -17.92 8.99 -11.82
N TYR A 650 -17.69 9.99 -10.97
CA TYR A 650 -16.50 10.82 -11.00
C TYR A 650 -15.22 10.00 -10.84
N VAL A 651 -15.18 9.10 -9.85
CA VAL A 651 -14.03 8.19 -9.65
C VAL A 651 -13.85 7.32 -10.88
N ALA A 652 -14.90 6.67 -11.40
CA ALA A 652 -14.81 5.77 -12.53
C ALA A 652 -14.33 6.48 -13.81
N ALA A 653 -14.93 7.63 -14.15
CA ALA A 653 -14.59 8.39 -15.35
C ALA A 653 -13.12 8.90 -15.30
N THR A 654 -12.66 9.34 -14.14
CA THR A 654 -11.29 9.85 -13.97
C THR A 654 -10.20 8.77 -13.86
N ARG A 655 -10.53 7.51 -14.11
CA ARG A 655 -9.54 6.43 -14.29
C ARG A 655 -8.99 6.35 -15.71
N ALA A 656 -9.66 6.95 -16.68
CA ALA A 656 -9.29 6.92 -18.08
C ALA A 656 -8.16 7.88 -18.41
N LYS A 657 -7.13 7.38 -19.15
CA LYS A 657 -6.02 8.19 -19.67
C LYS A 657 -6.21 8.57 -21.14
N VAL A 658 -6.92 7.76 -21.91
CA VAL A 658 -7.08 7.92 -23.36
C VAL A 658 -8.54 7.83 -23.76
N GLN A 659 -9.24 6.74 -23.38
CA GLN A 659 -10.63 6.52 -23.78
C GLN A 659 -11.51 6.14 -22.59
N LEU A 660 -12.72 6.73 -22.56
CA LEU A 660 -13.77 6.40 -21.61
C LEU A 660 -15.01 5.93 -22.36
N HIS A 661 -15.47 4.72 -22.07
CA HIS A 661 -16.69 4.14 -22.61
C HIS A 661 -17.68 3.95 -21.48
N LEU A 662 -18.83 4.60 -21.57
CA LEU A 662 -19.94 4.48 -20.64
C LEU A 662 -21.05 3.65 -21.31
N SER A 663 -21.54 2.61 -20.67
CA SER A 663 -22.60 1.76 -21.23
C SER A 663 -23.65 1.38 -20.21
N TYR A 664 -24.85 1.12 -20.71
CA TYR A 664 -25.98 0.60 -19.92
C TYR A 664 -26.96 -0.16 -20.81
N SER A 665 -27.74 -1.07 -20.19
CA SER A 665 -28.83 -1.77 -20.82
C SER A 665 -30.16 -1.19 -20.39
N MET A 666 -31.11 -1.02 -21.38
CA MET A 666 -32.46 -0.50 -21.12
C MET A 666 -33.31 -1.48 -20.32
N PHE A 667 -33.10 -2.76 -20.51
CA PHE A 667 -33.81 -3.82 -19.80
C PHE A 667 -32.84 -4.76 -19.10
N SER A 668 -33.21 -5.19 -17.90
CA SER A 668 -32.52 -6.27 -17.20
C SER A 668 -32.85 -7.62 -17.85
N ASP A 669 -32.08 -8.67 -17.48
CA ASP A 669 -32.34 -10.05 -17.96
C ASP A 669 -33.72 -10.59 -17.57
N ARG A 670 -34.40 -9.96 -16.61
CA ARG A 670 -35.75 -10.25 -16.18
C ARG A 670 -36.81 -9.39 -16.88
N GLY A 671 -36.42 -8.61 -17.89
CA GLY A 671 -37.32 -7.73 -18.66
C GLY A 671 -37.74 -6.46 -17.91
N MET A 672 -37.19 -6.15 -16.77
CA MET A 672 -37.45 -4.91 -16.05
C MET A 672 -36.72 -3.74 -16.71
N LYS A 673 -37.43 -2.62 -16.90
CA LYS A 673 -36.82 -1.41 -17.45
C LYS A 673 -35.85 -0.78 -16.47
N ASN A 674 -34.65 -0.50 -16.93
CA ASN A 674 -33.64 0.21 -16.19
C ASN A 674 -33.70 1.71 -16.47
N GLU A 675 -33.39 2.51 -15.47
CA GLU A 675 -33.24 3.96 -15.63
C GLU A 675 -31.77 4.29 -15.77
N PRO A 676 -31.31 4.92 -16.88
CA PRO A 676 -29.93 5.37 -17.03
C PRO A 676 -29.60 6.44 -15.99
N LEU A 677 -28.34 6.59 -15.69
CA LEU A 677 -27.88 7.70 -14.86
C LEU A 677 -28.17 9.04 -15.56
N CYS A 678 -28.85 9.96 -14.90
CA CYS A 678 -29.12 11.31 -15.46
C CYS A 678 -27.83 12.06 -15.79
N LEU A 679 -26.71 11.75 -15.10
CA LEU A 679 -25.39 12.32 -15.36
C LEU A 679 -24.81 11.94 -16.73
N LEU A 680 -25.32 10.88 -17.38
CA LEU A 680 -24.90 10.50 -18.73
C LEU A 680 -25.34 11.55 -19.78
N ASP A 681 -26.34 12.35 -19.48
CA ASP A 681 -26.78 13.42 -20.38
C ASP A 681 -25.72 14.52 -20.52
N ILE A 682 -24.90 14.73 -19.48
CA ILE A 682 -23.73 15.64 -19.54
C ILE A 682 -22.73 15.13 -20.59
N PHE A 683 -22.42 13.84 -20.59
CA PHE A 683 -21.51 13.25 -21.57
C PHE A 683 -22.12 13.23 -22.98
N ARG A 684 -23.42 12.94 -23.11
CA ARG A 684 -24.11 12.95 -24.41
C ARG A 684 -24.10 14.35 -25.05
N THR A 685 -24.37 15.37 -24.25
CA THR A 685 -24.38 16.76 -24.73
C THR A 685 -23.00 17.16 -25.21
N GLN A 686 -21.96 16.92 -24.42
CA GLN A 686 -20.59 17.22 -24.79
C GLN A 686 -20.09 16.42 -26.01
N TYR A 687 -20.55 15.16 -26.17
CA TYR A 687 -20.25 14.36 -27.35
C TYR A 687 -20.86 14.94 -28.62
N MET A 688 -22.11 15.43 -28.56
CA MET A 688 -22.78 16.09 -29.68
C MET A 688 -22.11 17.41 -30.05
N ASP A 689 -21.66 18.18 -29.07
CA ASP A 689 -20.93 19.43 -29.29
C ASP A 689 -19.58 19.20 -29.99
N ILE A 690 -18.85 18.11 -29.60
CA ILE A 690 -17.59 17.71 -30.25
C ILE A 690 -17.86 17.33 -31.72
N ILE A 691 -18.89 16.56 -31.99
CA ILE A 691 -19.24 16.15 -33.38
C ILE A 691 -19.66 17.39 -34.20
N ALA A 692 -20.43 18.27 -33.64
CA ALA A 692 -20.85 19.51 -34.33
C ALA A 692 -19.65 20.36 -34.70
N GLY A 693 -18.68 20.58 -33.76
CA GLY A 693 -17.44 21.31 -34.03
C GLY A 693 -16.59 20.66 -35.11
N LEU A 694 -16.48 19.32 -35.14
CA LEU A 694 -15.74 18.60 -36.19
C LEU A 694 -16.43 18.73 -37.59
N VAL A 695 -17.75 18.90 -37.62
CA VAL A 695 -18.47 19.11 -38.87
C VAL A 695 -18.24 20.51 -39.39
N ASP A 696 -18.24 21.51 -38.50
CA ASP A 696 -17.97 22.92 -38.87
C ASP A 696 -16.53 23.09 -39.40
N ASP A 697 -15.51 22.44 -38.77
CA ASP A 697 -14.11 22.45 -39.22
C ASP A 697 -13.88 21.75 -40.59
N VAL A 698 -14.79 20.88 -41.03
CA VAL A 698 -14.70 20.19 -42.33
C VAL A 698 -15.36 21.02 -43.43
N PHE A 699 -16.23 21.97 -43.07
CA PHE A 699 -16.97 22.83 -44.03
C PHE A 699 -16.40 24.27 -44.08
N GLU A 700 -15.45 24.67 -43.20
CA GLU A 700 -14.59 25.83 -43.37
C GLU A 700 -13.29 25.44 -44.14
#